data_47b0b905a9d987f17cda52cd70d4a31f
#
_entry.id   47b0b905a9d987f17cda52cd70d4a31f
#
_cell.length_a   1.000
_cell.length_b   1.000
_cell.length_c   1.000
_cell.angle_alpha   90.00
_cell.angle_beta   90.00
_cell.angle_gamma   90.00
#
_symmetry.space_group_name_H-M   'P 1'
#
loop_
_entity.id
_entity.type
_entity.pdbx_description
1 polymer ?
#
loop_
_entity_poly.entity_id
_entity_poly.type
_entity_poly.pdbx_seq_one_letter_code
_entity_poly.pdbx_strand_id
1 'polypeptide(L)'
;MIQFFPNKLADCQPLATYTTRERMTIEAWLKGMTEHYRRALVQPISVEINGELICPTLWHKVKFKPADHVQIWREPKGTDPFTITALLFKGVKAVGKMLMPKMPGMPSMAGTAQGNPIDEASAKGNKVKLGDPVRNLAGRQKLFPAYLAEPRTWFAAPREQWTEMLLYVSAGSVQVNTSDIKIGETTIISLGADAICNIYQPGADLSGNTASMLWYNVDEVGASSSGSAGLEMTVAKAITQTAGASAYQFSGNSISIPLGAGTFPSDWEAGLIIRVLSPYEYTVVDGGAGRDIVRGPLAMLNPAPAMQIEVQGANSGLYSVSSYTPYSPALPPTAGTPSTILGSSIPVRYDYNVTPLTFTVSLGPTPYSVALNTATTNLAGLVSAINTAKGGAPFVASASAGKVLLTQTGTYNGQALVSSGGADVLGSSPVNTTGTAATSGTPEQPAEMTLNYDGGQPAAGLSLGTGMATIGPRGLRYRITGFSASLITVERLTSTGATDTAWPGFDLMQSVNGLITLDPSNLEGGYRGWFSCAPKGELVTELEYTVFHPEGLCGIGREGQIYEVRSFHTFEFRDADTAGPVTVLEKEHWGGTRDAQGFTYRVTLPYPMRPEARIKKRFVSQPGNIDSEKQDKINWYGLRSLRQIRPTSYPGMTVMALQIRGGDRLSAQSESQANLIGTRVLPLRYAGTWLPPEPTREIVPWCLHVLKSLGYEDEDIDLEEWDRLHGVFYGAGQTYDAVIDDTSTAKDQLNNALACGYAELTIKNGLVSLVRDEPRAAFDITYGPKTQTYSPQNMTKPLKIDGPLPSINDFDGVDVEFYSNLTWAWETVPCRWPGDAGLKVEKIKLPGVGNRDNAYRFGMRRRGHQLFRQDTYSWETELAGMNSGYLSFCAVASDTPGLCQSAQLLSFTAISGGFLLESTEPIDWSAPETYKVGISRADGSLSGPFQATAIDEYHMQITDLDFVPDTSMTLQLPQLLVGPSSKWAYPVLVTSSNPSNGNVALKGMPYDARVYTYDNATAPA
;
A
#
# COMPACT_ATOMS: atom_id res chain seq x y z
N MET A 1 -20.21 -4.44 44.82
CA MET A 1 -19.66 -5.07 43.58
C MET A 1 -18.79 -4.06 42.85
N ILE A 2 -17.58 -4.44 42.46
CA ILE A 2 -16.64 -3.55 41.77
C ILE A 2 -16.50 -4.02 40.32
N GLN A 3 -16.78 -3.15 39.35
CA GLN A 3 -16.74 -3.44 37.95
C GLN A 3 -15.70 -2.56 37.27
N PHE A 4 -14.87 -3.16 36.44
CA PHE A 4 -13.84 -2.48 35.66
C PHE A 4 -14.24 -2.39 34.20
N PHE A 5 -14.27 -1.19 33.62
CA PHE A 5 -14.69 -0.93 32.24
C PHE A 5 -13.52 -0.41 31.39
N PRO A 6 -13.47 -0.70 30.09
CA PRO A 6 -12.45 -0.17 29.20
C PRO A 6 -12.57 1.36 29.00
N ASN A 7 -13.78 1.88 29.04
CA ASN A 7 -14.12 3.30 28.90
C ASN A 7 -15.51 3.59 29.52
N LYS A 8 -15.94 4.84 29.49
CA LYS A 8 -17.25 5.29 30.07
C LYS A 8 -18.39 5.30 29.02
N LEU A 9 -18.35 4.50 27.93
CA LEU A 9 -19.44 4.42 26.96
C LEU A 9 -20.56 3.50 27.45
N ALA A 10 -21.83 3.89 27.23
CA ALA A 10 -23.03 3.26 27.82
C ALA A 10 -23.22 1.76 27.49
N ASP A 11 -22.62 1.25 26.40
CA ASP A 11 -22.82 -0.12 25.94
C ASP A 11 -21.61 -1.05 26.19
N CYS A 12 -20.67 -0.64 27.04
CA CYS A 12 -19.51 -1.48 27.35
C CYS A 12 -19.81 -2.52 28.44
N GLN A 13 -19.50 -3.78 28.15
CA GLN A 13 -19.47 -4.82 29.17
C GLN A 13 -18.24 -4.66 30.09
N PRO A 14 -18.37 -4.96 31.40
CA PRO A 14 -17.26 -4.86 32.34
C PRO A 14 -16.17 -5.87 31.97
N LEU A 15 -14.93 -5.44 31.94
CA LEU A 15 -13.73 -6.28 31.70
C LEU A 15 -13.50 -7.26 32.85
N ALA A 16 -13.81 -6.84 34.07
CA ALA A 16 -13.67 -7.66 35.26
C ALA A 16 -14.68 -7.21 36.32
N THR A 17 -15.14 -8.16 37.12
CA THR A 17 -16.05 -7.91 38.26
C THR A 17 -15.46 -8.53 39.52
N TYR A 18 -15.36 -7.77 40.57
CA TYR A 18 -14.84 -8.18 41.87
C TYR A 18 -15.90 -8.00 42.95
N THR A 19 -15.88 -8.88 43.92
CA THR A 19 -16.72 -8.76 45.12
C THR A 19 -15.83 -8.60 46.33
N THR A 20 -16.18 -7.69 47.22
CA THR A 20 -15.53 -7.51 48.51
C THR A 20 -16.45 -7.94 49.61
N ARG A 21 -15.92 -8.53 50.69
CA ARG A 21 -16.68 -8.93 51.91
C ARG A 21 -16.55 -7.90 52.99
N GLU A 22 -15.61 -6.99 52.93
CA GLU A 22 -15.28 -6.02 53.94
C GLU A 22 -15.38 -4.58 53.45
N ARG A 23 -15.64 -3.66 54.37
CA ARG A 23 -15.65 -2.22 54.09
C ARG A 23 -14.21 -1.71 53.98
N MET A 24 -13.80 -1.21 52.81
CA MET A 24 -12.44 -0.72 52.57
C MET A 24 -12.40 0.59 51.78
N THR A 25 -11.26 1.27 51.78
CA THR A 25 -11.05 2.45 50.95
C THR A 25 -10.64 2.05 49.53
N ILE A 26 -10.89 2.94 48.53
CA ILE A 26 -10.46 2.75 47.16
C ILE A 26 -8.94 2.51 47.09
N GLU A 27 -8.18 3.31 47.88
CA GLU A 27 -6.72 3.16 47.95
C GLU A 27 -6.30 1.80 48.52
N ALA A 28 -6.97 1.31 49.56
CA ALA A 28 -6.66 0.01 50.14
C ALA A 28 -6.95 -1.12 49.19
N TRP A 29 -8.04 -1.02 48.44
CA TRP A 29 -8.36 -1.99 47.39
C TRP A 29 -7.35 -1.98 46.24
N LEU A 30 -6.96 -0.78 45.72
CA LEU A 30 -5.96 -0.63 44.69
C LEU A 30 -4.58 -1.17 45.11
N LYS A 31 -4.17 -0.95 46.37
CA LYS A 31 -2.94 -1.54 46.94
C LYS A 31 -2.99 -3.06 47.02
N GLY A 32 -4.15 -3.63 47.30
CA GLY A 32 -4.34 -5.09 47.27
C GLY A 32 -4.31 -5.69 45.85
N MET A 33 -4.66 -4.89 44.84
CA MET A 33 -4.67 -5.33 43.46
C MET A 33 -3.32 -5.12 42.76
N THR A 34 -2.48 -4.17 43.23
CA THR A 34 -1.18 -3.87 42.59
C THR A 34 -0.15 -3.41 43.64
N GLU A 35 1.01 -4.05 43.65
CA GLU A 35 2.15 -3.71 44.53
C GLU A 35 2.82 -2.37 44.19
N HIS A 36 2.53 -1.81 42.99
CA HIS A 36 3.15 -0.58 42.49
C HIS A 36 2.27 0.66 42.64
N TYR A 37 1.10 0.56 43.27
CA TYR A 37 0.28 1.72 43.54
C TYR A 37 0.98 2.72 44.46
N ARG A 38 1.15 3.97 44.01
CA ARG A 38 1.70 5.09 44.79
C ARG A 38 0.78 6.29 44.66
N ARG A 39 0.36 6.83 45.80
CA ARG A 39 -0.55 8.00 45.89
C ARG A 39 -0.01 9.23 45.15
N ALA A 40 1.29 9.43 45.09
CA ALA A 40 1.95 10.58 44.46
C ALA A 40 1.91 10.54 42.93
N LEU A 41 1.55 9.41 42.33
CA LEU A 41 1.46 9.27 40.87
C LEU A 41 0.05 9.57 40.36
N VAL A 42 -0.05 10.27 39.24
CA VAL A 42 -1.32 10.49 38.56
C VAL A 42 -1.86 9.12 38.09
N GLN A 43 -3.03 8.74 38.59
CA GLN A 43 -3.65 7.47 38.27
C GLN A 43 -4.42 7.58 36.93
N PRO A 44 -4.19 6.70 35.94
CA PRO A 44 -4.88 6.73 34.65
C PRO A 44 -6.26 6.09 34.68
N ILE A 45 -6.93 6.13 35.83
CA ILE A 45 -8.26 5.57 36.08
C ILE A 45 -9.17 6.57 36.80
N SER A 46 -10.46 6.47 36.55
CA SER A 46 -11.50 7.15 37.30
C SER A 46 -12.37 6.14 38.03
N VAL A 47 -12.84 6.51 39.24
CA VAL A 47 -13.62 5.66 40.12
C VAL A 47 -14.92 6.36 40.46
N GLU A 48 -16.03 5.66 40.30
CA GLU A 48 -17.38 6.10 40.62
C GLU A 48 -18.02 5.13 41.62
N ILE A 49 -18.65 5.64 42.62
CA ILE A 49 -19.36 4.83 43.63
C ILE A 49 -20.83 5.24 43.63
N ASN A 50 -21.72 4.31 43.31
CA ASN A 50 -23.18 4.52 43.23
C ASN A 50 -23.58 5.72 42.33
N GLY A 51 -22.84 5.95 41.25
CA GLY A 51 -23.08 7.05 40.31
C GLY A 51 -22.37 8.37 40.65
N GLU A 52 -21.60 8.45 41.73
CA GLU A 52 -20.85 9.63 42.13
C GLU A 52 -19.33 9.44 41.81
N LEU A 53 -18.74 10.36 41.04
CA LEU A 53 -17.32 10.33 40.68
C LEU A 53 -16.46 10.75 41.88
N ILE A 54 -15.54 9.91 42.31
CA ILE A 54 -14.69 10.14 43.48
C ILE A 54 -13.31 10.68 43.02
N CYS A 55 -13.02 11.92 43.43
CA CYS A 55 -11.73 12.55 43.15
C CYS A 55 -10.54 11.70 43.68
N PRO A 56 -9.47 11.50 42.91
CA PRO A 56 -8.30 10.72 43.31
C PRO A 56 -7.67 11.13 44.63
N THR A 57 -7.75 12.40 44.99
CA THR A 57 -7.29 12.93 46.27
C THR A 57 -8.07 12.42 47.49
N LEU A 58 -9.28 11.90 47.29
CA LEU A 58 -10.17 11.38 48.32
C LEU A 58 -10.15 9.85 48.43
N TRP A 59 -9.48 9.12 47.53
CA TRP A 59 -9.47 7.65 47.52
C TRP A 59 -8.94 7.01 48.80
N HIS A 60 -8.15 7.71 49.59
CA HIS A 60 -7.65 7.25 50.89
C HIS A 60 -8.65 7.46 52.02
N LYS A 61 -9.67 8.28 51.84
CA LYS A 61 -10.69 8.62 52.88
C LYS A 61 -12.03 7.95 52.62
N VAL A 62 -12.45 7.88 51.37
CA VAL A 62 -13.73 7.34 50.96
C VAL A 62 -13.73 5.82 51.10
N LYS A 63 -14.66 5.27 51.92
CA LYS A 63 -14.82 3.84 52.13
C LYS A 63 -16.12 3.37 51.46
N PHE A 64 -16.04 2.36 50.62
CA PHE A 64 -17.20 1.68 50.06
C PHE A 64 -17.53 0.39 50.83
N LYS A 65 -18.79 0.01 50.77
CA LYS A 65 -19.36 -1.17 51.46
C LYS A 65 -19.55 -2.30 50.43
N PRO A 66 -19.73 -3.57 50.88
CA PRO A 66 -19.99 -4.69 49.97
C PRO A 66 -21.25 -4.53 49.10
N ALA A 67 -22.22 -3.74 49.54
CA ALA A 67 -23.47 -3.45 48.84
C ALA A 67 -23.32 -2.33 47.79
N ASP A 68 -22.27 -1.52 47.85
CA ASP A 68 -22.07 -0.41 46.94
C ASP A 68 -21.69 -0.90 45.56
N HIS A 69 -22.14 -0.16 44.53
CA HIS A 69 -21.79 -0.37 43.13
C HIS A 69 -20.62 0.54 42.79
N VAL A 70 -19.42 -0.04 42.60
CA VAL A 70 -18.20 0.68 42.26
C VAL A 70 -17.86 0.42 40.84
N GLN A 71 -17.74 1.47 40.05
CA GLN A 71 -17.32 1.42 38.64
C GLN A 71 -15.94 2.08 38.49
N ILE A 72 -15.05 1.42 37.77
CA ILE A 72 -13.70 1.90 37.49
C ILE A 72 -13.49 1.83 36.00
N TRP A 73 -13.07 2.93 35.38
CA TRP A 73 -12.71 2.95 33.97
C TRP A 73 -11.40 3.66 33.74
N ARG A 74 -10.82 3.38 32.59
CA ARG A 74 -9.56 3.98 32.17
C ARG A 74 -9.79 5.38 31.59
N GLU A 75 -8.97 6.35 32.01
CA GLU A 75 -8.88 7.66 31.38
C GLU A 75 -7.50 7.82 30.71
N PRO A 76 -7.43 8.27 29.44
CA PRO A 76 -6.17 8.59 28.80
C PRO A 76 -5.63 9.92 29.35
N LYS A 77 -4.87 9.88 30.43
CA LYS A 77 -4.11 11.03 30.94
C LYS A 77 -2.67 10.85 30.52
N GLY A 78 -2.20 11.66 29.60
CA GLY A 78 -0.95 11.61 28.84
C GLY A 78 0.37 11.49 29.57
N THR A 79 0.60 10.40 30.32
CA THR A 79 1.94 9.95 30.73
C THR A 79 1.89 8.45 30.98
N ASP A 80 2.70 7.73 30.23
CA ASP A 80 2.99 6.28 30.24
C ASP A 80 1.94 5.33 30.83
N PRO A 81 1.01 4.82 30.00
CA PRO A 81 -0.11 4.00 30.45
C PRO A 81 0.24 2.51 30.68
N PHE A 82 1.47 2.06 30.41
CA PHE A 82 1.75 0.63 30.34
C PHE A 82 1.97 -0.05 31.69
N THR A 83 2.50 0.66 32.68
CA THR A 83 2.99 0.01 33.91
C THR A 83 1.85 -0.40 34.85
N ILE A 84 0.81 0.40 35.02
CA ILE A 84 -0.26 0.11 35.99
C ILE A 84 -1.38 -0.73 35.38
N THR A 85 -1.70 -0.52 34.09
CA THR A 85 -2.75 -1.30 33.41
C THR A 85 -2.34 -2.76 33.23
N ALA A 86 -1.08 -3.02 32.89
CA ALA A 86 -0.54 -4.38 32.76
C ALA A 86 -0.50 -5.15 34.09
N LEU A 87 -0.35 -4.45 35.20
CA LEU A 87 -0.29 -5.03 36.54
C LEU A 87 -1.67 -5.33 37.12
N LEU A 88 -2.69 -4.51 36.82
CA LEU A 88 -4.10 -4.78 37.23
C LEU A 88 -4.66 -6.02 36.50
N PHE A 89 -4.14 -6.39 35.34
CA PHE A 89 -4.57 -7.56 34.56
C PHE A 89 -3.85 -8.88 34.89
N LYS A 90 -2.84 -8.89 35.78
CA LYS A 90 -2.18 -10.14 36.19
C LYS A 90 -3.08 -11.18 36.83
N GLY A 91 -4.26 -10.77 37.32
CA GLY A 91 -5.27 -11.67 37.91
C GLY A 91 -6.28 -12.25 36.91
N VAL A 92 -6.29 -11.82 35.66
CA VAL A 92 -7.31 -12.20 34.65
C VAL A 92 -6.66 -12.87 33.48
N LYS A 93 -6.21 -14.12 33.66
CA LYS A 93 -5.63 -14.96 32.58
C LYS A 93 -6.60 -15.30 31.44
N ALA A 94 -7.88 -15.00 31.56
CA ALA A 94 -8.92 -15.42 30.60
C ALA A 94 -9.38 -14.32 29.64
N VAL A 95 -9.21 -13.04 29.93
CA VAL A 95 -9.80 -11.93 29.14
C VAL A 95 -8.81 -11.25 28.21
N GLY A 96 -7.50 -11.42 28.43
CA GLY A 96 -6.45 -10.83 27.56
C GLY A 96 -6.41 -11.34 26.11
N LYS A 97 -7.13 -12.43 25.81
CA LYS A 97 -7.21 -12.99 24.45
C LYS A 97 -8.29 -12.36 23.57
N MET A 98 -9.20 -11.55 24.10
CA MET A 98 -10.38 -11.09 23.37
C MET A 98 -10.40 -9.61 22.98
N LEU A 99 -9.46 -8.79 23.47
CA LEU A 99 -9.49 -7.33 23.32
C LEU A 99 -8.20 -6.68 22.82
N MET A 100 -7.20 -7.45 22.47
CA MET A 100 -6.12 -6.93 21.61
C MET A 100 -6.45 -7.26 20.16
N PRO A 101 -6.31 -6.31 19.22
CA PRO A 101 -6.17 -6.71 17.82
C PRO A 101 -5.08 -7.77 17.79
N LYS A 102 -5.30 -8.89 17.12
CA LYS A 102 -4.33 -9.95 16.96
C LYS A 102 -3.00 -9.34 16.52
N MET A 103 -2.09 -9.09 17.46
CA MET A 103 -0.70 -9.17 17.10
C MET A 103 -0.46 -10.59 16.61
N PRO A 104 0.23 -10.80 15.49
CA PRO A 104 0.66 -12.12 15.10
C PRO A 104 1.36 -12.74 16.30
N GLY A 105 0.89 -13.95 16.70
CA GLY A 105 1.37 -14.60 17.92
C GLY A 105 2.87 -14.75 17.89
N MET A 106 3.56 -14.13 18.82
CA MET A 106 4.89 -14.54 19.20
C MET A 106 4.76 -15.93 19.83
N PRO A 107 5.47 -16.95 19.34
CA PRO A 107 5.63 -18.19 20.08
C PRO A 107 6.32 -17.85 21.39
N SER A 108 5.76 -18.27 22.50
CA SER A 108 6.43 -18.19 23.79
C SER A 108 7.56 -19.21 23.79
N MET A 109 8.73 -18.83 23.35
CA MET A 109 9.97 -19.55 23.61
C MET A 109 10.50 -19.13 24.97
N ALA A 110 10.39 -20.01 25.94
CA ALA A 110 11.12 -19.89 27.17
C ALA A 110 12.61 -20.16 26.86
N GLY A 111 13.45 -19.15 27.02
CA GLY A 111 14.89 -19.35 27.23
C GLY A 111 15.86 -18.97 26.12
N THR A 112 15.44 -18.37 24.99
CA THR A 112 16.40 -17.83 24.00
C THR A 112 16.32 -16.31 23.96
N ALA A 113 17.42 -15.63 24.16
CA ALA A 113 17.50 -14.19 23.98
C ALA A 113 17.19 -13.88 22.49
N GLN A 114 16.12 -13.15 22.26
CA GLN A 114 15.71 -12.72 20.93
C GLN A 114 16.73 -11.68 20.42
N GLY A 115 17.13 -11.80 19.15
CA GLY A 115 17.97 -10.78 18.51
C GLY A 115 17.20 -9.46 18.32
N ASN A 116 17.92 -8.39 18.06
CA ASN A 116 17.31 -7.08 17.82
C ASN A 116 16.51 -7.10 16.51
N PRO A 117 15.24 -6.63 16.54
CA PRO A 117 14.47 -6.40 15.31
C PRO A 117 15.16 -5.35 14.44
N ILE A 118 14.82 -5.29 13.18
CA ILE A 118 15.22 -4.17 12.34
C ILE A 118 14.33 -2.97 12.72
N ASP A 119 14.97 -1.82 12.96
CA ASP A 119 14.25 -0.56 13.08
C ASP A 119 13.68 -0.19 11.71
N GLU A 120 12.37 -0.44 11.54
CA GLU A 120 11.67 -0.14 10.29
C GLU A 120 11.64 1.37 10.05
N ALA A 121 12.18 1.81 8.93
CA ALA A 121 12.02 3.17 8.43
C ALA A 121 10.60 3.36 7.88
N SER A 122 9.58 3.35 8.74
CA SER A 122 8.20 3.46 8.31
C SER A 122 7.64 4.86 8.59
N ALA A 123 7.36 5.63 7.52
CA ALA A 123 6.59 6.86 7.58
C ALA A 123 5.08 6.54 7.55
N LYS A 124 4.58 5.86 8.57
CA LYS A 124 3.18 5.37 8.63
C LYS A 124 2.12 6.47 8.80
N GLY A 125 2.52 7.72 9.00
CA GLY A 125 1.59 8.81 9.29
C GLY A 125 1.11 9.61 8.07
N ASN A 126 1.85 9.61 6.97
CA ASN A 126 1.42 10.30 5.76
C ASN A 126 0.43 9.41 5.00
N LYS A 127 -0.73 9.95 4.61
CA LYS A 127 -1.81 9.18 3.99
C LYS A 127 -1.89 9.46 2.50
N VAL A 128 -2.29 8.45 1.74
CA VAL A 128 -2.76 8.64 0.37
C VAL A 128 -4.17 9.23 0.45
N LYS A 129 -4.40 10.34 -0.24
CA LYS A 129 -5.70 11.00 -0.34
C LYS A 129 -6.18 10.94 -1.79
N LEU A 130 -6.69 9.80 -2.19
CA LEU A 130 -7.22 9.62 -3.53
C LEU A 130 -8.61 10.24 -3.63
N GLY A 131 -8.80 11.19 -4.57
CA GLY A 131 -10.08 11.89 -4.77
C GLY A 131 -10.32 13.06 -3.83
N ASP A 132 -9.47 13.33 -2.86
CA ASP A 132 -9.53 14.54 -2.03
C ASP A 132 -9.03 15.77 -2.81
N PRO A 133 -9.53 16.99 -2.48
CA PRO A 133 -9.01 18.21 -3.05
C PRO A 133 -7.49 18.36 -2.84
N VAL A 134 -6.84 18.89 -3.87
CA VAL A 134 -5.41 19.18 -3.82
C VAL A 134 -5.17 20.29 -2.81
N ARG A 135 -4.39 20.01 -1.76
CA ARG A 135 -4.05 20.97 -0.71
C ARG A 135 -3.42 22.22 -1.30
N ASN A 136 -3.87 23.39 -0.87
CA ASN A 136 -3.31 24.68 -1.25
C ASN A 136 -2.92 25.46 0.00
N LEU A 137 -1.69 25.93 0.06
CA LEU A 137 -1.17 26.70 1.18
C LEU A 137 -1.37 28.20 0.92
N ALA A 138 -1.96 28.89 1.89
CA ALA A 138 -1.92 30.33 2.00
C ALA A 138 -1.06 30.73 3.18
N GLY A 139 -0.15 31.70 3.02
CA GLY A 139 0.72 32.15 4.09
C GLY A 139 1.72 31.09 4.55
N ARG A 140 1.90 30.93 5.85
CA ARG A 140 2.87 30.03 6.48
C ARG A 140 2.18 29.05 7.43
N GLN A 141 2.36 27.74 7.19
CA GLN A 141 1.75 26.71 8.03
C GLN A 141 2.63 25.46 8.17
N LYS A 142 2.39 24.69 9.23
CA LYS A 142 2.89 23.32 9.37
C LYS A 142 2.07 22.41 8.49
N LEU A 143 2.75 21.70 7.58
CA LEU A 143 2.15 20.81 6.61
C LEU A 143 2.55 19.36 6.88
N PHE A 144 1.64 18.45 6.60
CA PHE A 144 1.87 17.02 6.59
C PHE A 144 1.70 16.53 5.15
N PRO A 145 2.78 16.45 4.37
CA PRO A 145 2.71 16.08 2.96
C PRO A 145 1.99 14.77 2.73
N ALA A 146 1.31 14.63 1.60
CA ALA A 146 0.63 13.40 1.21
C ALA A 146 1.44 12.63 0.17
N TYR A 147 1.28 11.29 0.08
CA TYR A 147 1.97 10.50 -0.93
C TYR A 147 1.47 10.82 -2.33
N LEU A 148 2.40 11.06 -3.27
CA LEU A 148 2.15 11.07 -4.71
C LEU A 148 2.30 9.69 -5.33
N ALA A 149 3.13 8.86 -4.70
CA ALA A 149 3.35 7.47 -5.07
C ALA A 149 3.48 6.63 -3.80
N GLU A 150 3.26 5.34 -3.93
CA GLU A 150 3.48 4.41 -2.82
C GLU A 150 4.94 4.43 -2.38
N PRO A 151 5.22 4.45 -1.07
CA PRO A 151 6.58 4.40 -0.55
C PRO A 151 7.28 3.11 -0.99
N ARG A 152 8.54 3.24 -1.37
CA ARG A 152 9.40 2.10 -1.66
C ARG A 152 10.35 1.86 -0.49
N THR A 153 10.34 0.62 0.03
CA THR A 153 11.27 0.19 1.08
C THR A 153 12.20 -0.88 0.53
N TRP A 154 13.51 -0.76 0.78
CA TRP A 154 14.50 -1.74 0.37
C TRP A 154 15.61 -1.88 1.40
N PHE A 155 16.38 -2.96 1.31
CA PHE A 155 17.55 -3.19 2.13
C PHE A 155 18.82 -2.91 1.29
N ALA A 156 19.59 -1.89 1.68
CA ALA A 156 20.88 -1.58 1.09
C ALA A 156 21.98 -2.53 1.61
N ALA A 157 21.84 -2.99 2.84
CA ALA A 157 22.62 -4.03 3.49
C ALA A 157 21.69 -4.89 4.37
N PRO A 158 22.09 -6.07 4.83
CA PRO A 158 21.22 -7.01 5.55
C PRO A 158 20.46 -6.43 6.75
N ARG A 159 21.00 -5.38 7.37
CA ARG A 159 20.39 -4.67 8.51
C ARG A 159 20.13 -3.20 8.25
N GLU A 160 20.31 -2.77 7.03
CA GLU A 160 20.16 -1.37 6.63
C GLU A 160 18.95 -1.20 5.71
N GLN A 161 17.83 -0.84 6.29
CA GLN A 161 16.59 -0.58 5.56
C GLN A 161 16.47 0.89 5.22
N TRP A 162 16.11 1.18 3.99
CA TRP A 162 15.77 2.50 3.49
C TRP A 162 14.32 2.57 3.05
N THR A 163 13.70 3.71 3.28
CA THR A 163 12.37 4.03 2.72
C THR A 163 12.47 5.30 1.89
N GLU A 164 11.98 5.24 0.68
CA GLU A 164 11.93 6.34 -0.29
C GLU A 164 10.48 6.74 -0.54
N MET A 165 10.24 8.03 -0.55
CA MET A 165 8.90 8.62 -0.64
C MET A 165 8.90 9.80 -1.59
N LEU A 166 7.91 9.87 -2.46
CA LEU A 166 7.58 11.05 -3.22
C LEU A 166 6.31 11.65 -2.62
N LEU A 167 6.42 12.86 -2.10
CA LEU A 167 5.39 13.50 -1.30
C LEU A 167 4.93 14.81 -1.94
N TYR A 168 3.63 15.01 -1.98
CA TYR A 168 2.99 16.26 -2.38
C TYR A 168 2.93 17.22 -1.19
N VAL A 169 3.50 18.41 -1.35
CA VAL A 169 3.56 19.45 -0.30
C VAL A 169 2.34 20.36 -0.41
N SER A 170 2.20 21.07 -1.52
CA SER A 170 1.11 22.02 -1.77
C SER A 170 1.00 22.38 -3.25
N ALA A 171 -0.17 22.82 -3.69
CA ALA A 171 -0.32 23.49 -4.97
C ALA A 171 0.53 24.78 -4.99
N GLY A 172 1.10 25.09 -6.15
CA GLY A 172 1.95 26.24 -6.38
C GLY A 172 3.33 26.14 -5.70
N SER A 173 4.06 27.26 -5.74
CA SER A 173 5.40 27.36 -5.20
C SER A 173 5.39 27.60 -3.69
N VAL A 174 6.21 26.83 -2.95
CA VAL A 174 6.34 26.93 -1.49
C VAL A 174 7.80 26.98 -1.11
N GLN A 175 8.19 27.97 -0.33
CA GLN A 175 9.51 28.01 0.30
C GLN A 175 9.50 27.15 1.56
N VAL A 176 10.51 26.28 1.67
CA VAL A 176 10.73 25.41 2.84
C VAL A 176 12.19 25.52 3.24
N ASN A 177 12.46 25.78 4.51
CA ASN A 177 13.83 25.71 5.03
C ASN A 177 14.13 24.28 5.49
N THR A 178 15.32 23.79 5.24
CA THR A 178 15.73 22.43 5.64
C THR A 178 15.60 22.19 7.16
N SER A 179 15.82 23.24 7.97
CA SER A 179 15.63 23.21 9.44
C SER A 179 14.18 22.96 9.88
N ASP A 180 13.24 23.28 9.01
CA ASP A 180 11.81 23.21 9.29
C ASP A 180 11.18 21.87 8.84
N ILE A 181 12.00 20.99 8.24
CA ILE A 181 11.58 19.64 7.84
C ILE A 181 11.86 18.67 8.99
N LYS A 182 10.85 17.93 9.39
CA LYS A 182 10.93 16.96 10.50
C LYS A 182 10.29 15.62 10.12
N ILE A 183 10.74 14.57 10.83
CA ILE A 183 10.08 13.27 10.88
C ILE A 183 9.64 13.09 12.33
N GLY A 184 8.33 13.12 12.57
CA GLY A 184 7.82 13.32 13.91
C GLY A 184 8.29 14.67 14.46
N GLU A 185 9.07 14.66 15.54
CA GLU A 185 9.69 15.86 16.11
C GLU A 185 11.19 15.96 15.80
N THR A 186 11.79 14.96 15.15
CA THR A 186 13.20 14.93 14.81
C THR A 186 13.46 15.70 13.52
N THR A 187 14.35 16.70 13.57
CA THR A 187 14.69 17.48 12.37
C THR A 187 15.53 16.65 11.40
N ILE A 188 15.33 16.86 10.09
CA ILE A 188 16.07 16.11 9.07
C ILE A 188 17.59 16.38 9.15
N ILE A 189 17.99 17.56 9.57
CA ILE A 189 19.40 17.93 9.75
C ILE A 189 20.05 17.06 10.84
N SER A 190 19.34 16.73 11.91
CA SER A 190 19.87 15.92 13.00
C SER A 190 20.05 14.45 12.62
N LEU A 191 19.38 13.98 11.57
CA LEU A 191 19.54 12.64 11.02
C LEU A 191 20.81 12.52 10.15
N GLY A 192 21.33 13.64 9.63
CA GLY A 192 22.55 13.66 8.83
C GLY A 192 22.46 12.79 7.59
N ALA A 193 23.36 11.81 7.44
CA ALA A 193 23.39 10.90 6.29
C ALA A 193 22.24 9.88 6.27
N ASP A 194 21.50 9.74 7.38
CA ASP A 194 20.37 8.81 7.49
C ASP A 194 19.10 9.36 6.84
N ALA A 195 19.12 10.62 6.37
CA ALA A 195 17.99 11.21 5.66
C ALA A 195 18.46 12.11 4.50
N ILE A 196 17.88 11.89 3.33
CA ILE A 196 18.11 12.70 2.13
C ILE A 196 16.78 13.32 1.73
N CYS A 197 16.73 14.65 1.66
CA CYS A 197 15.53 15.38 1.32
C CYS A 197 15.80 16.43 0.24
N ASN A 198 14.97 16.41 -0.80
CA ASN A 198 15.00 17.41 -1.86
C ASN A 198 13.60 17.99 -2.08
N ILE A 199 13.50 19.30 -2.12
CA ILE A 199 12.27 20.04 -2.45
C ILE A 199 12.35 20.46 -3.92
N TYR A 200 11.33 20.09 -4.68
CA TYR A 200 11.18 20.45 -6.09
C TYR A 200 10.04 21.44 -6.26
N GLN A 201 10.36 22.59 -6.83
CA GLN A 201 9.38 23.63 -7.16
C GLN A 201 8.51 23.22 -8.36
N PRO A 202 7.34 23.83 -8.58
CA PRO A 202 6.49 23.54 -9.71
C PRO A 202 7.25 23.52 -11.04
N GLY A 203 7.12 22.41 -11.79
CA GLY A 203 7.78 22.23 -13.09
C GLY A 203 9.24 21.81 -13.05
N ALA A 204 9.86 21.67 -11.87
CA ALA A 204 11.23 21.20 -11.75
C ALA A 204 11.38 19.75 -12.23
N ASP A 205 12.51 19.44 -12.86
CA ASP A 205 12.80 18.08 -13.37
C ASP A 205 13.19 17.14 -12.21
N LEU A 206 12.44 16.04 -12.10
CA LEU A 206 12.67 14.96 -11.15
C LEU A 206 13.29 13.72 -11.81
N SER A 207 13.61 13.75 -13.11
CA SER A 207 14.07 12.58 -13.85
C SER A 207 15.30 11.92 -13.23
N GLY A 208 16.18 12.71 -12.63
CA GLY A 208 17.40 12.27 -11.92
C GLY A 208 17.18 11.78 -10.49
N ASN A 209 15.96 11.86 -9.92
CA ASN A 209 15.69 11.43 -8.55
C ASN A 209 14.97 10.07 -8.53
N THR A 210 15.51 9.13 -7.76
CA THR A 210 14.96 7.76 -7.68
C THR A 210 13.56 7.72 -7.06
N ALA A 211 13.20 8.66 -6.18
CA ALA A 211 11.86 8.77 -5.62
C ALA A 211 10.78 9.07 -6.68
N SER A 212 11.16 9.59 -7.86
CA SER A 212 10.24 9.76 -8.98
C SER A 212 9.94 8.46 -9.72
N MET A 213 10.67 7.38 -9.43
CA MET A 213 10.41 6.06 -9.99
C MET A 213 9.13 5.51 -9.39
N LEU A 214 8.14 5.27 -10.24
CA LEU A 214 6.86 4.70 -9.82
C LEU A 214 6.94 3.18 -9.89
N TRP A 215 6.51 2.53 -8.82
CA TRP A 215 6.51 1.08 -8.71
C TRP A 215 5.09 0.56 -8.60
N TYR A 216 4.83 -0.59 -9.22
CA TYR A 216 3.68 -1.41 -8.88
C TYR A 216 4.07 -2.33 -7.75
N ASN A 217 3.40 -2.23 -6.62
CA ASN A 217 3.52 -3.18 -5.53
C ASN A 217 2.54 -4.34 -5.75
N VAL A 218 2.98 -5.54 -5.44
CA VAL A 218 2.15 -6.76 -5.52
C VAL A 218 1.58 -7.00 -4.13
N ASP A 219 0.31 -6.67 -3.93
CA ASP A 219 -0.37 -6.69 -2.62
C ASP A 219 -0.38 -8.07 -1.98
N GLU A 220 -0.42 -9.15 -2.78
CA GLU A 220 -0.40 -10.53 -2.30
C GLU A 220 0.89 -10.91 -1.57
N VAL A 221 2.00 -10.21 -1.86
CA VAL A 221 3.29 -10.46 -1.20
C VAL A 221 3.45 -9.64 0.07
N GLY A 222 2.63 -8.64 0.24
CA GLY A 222 2.71 -7.69 1.35
C GLY A 222 3.34 -6.40 0.90
N ALA A 223 2.50 -5.42 0.57
CA ALA A 223 2.92 -4.05 0.39
C ALA A 223 3.08 -3.39 1.76
N SER A 224 3.96 -2.41 1.84
CA SER A 224 4.15 -1.58 3.05
C SER A 224 2.85 -0.92 3.53
N SER A 225 1.85 -0.77 2.65
CA SER A 225 0.53 -0.23 2.95
C SER A 225 -0.39 -1.18 3.71
N SER A 226 -0.18 -2.51 3.60
CA SER A 226 -1.05 -3.52 4.24
C SER A 226 -0.63 -3.88 5.66
N GLY A 227 0.54 -3.45 6.12
CA GLY A 227 1.10 -3.84 7.43
C GLY A 227 1.43 -5.33 7.55
N SER A 228 1.44 -6.06 6.43
CA SER A 228 1.74 -7.49 6.38
C SER A 228 3.24 -7.72 6.49
N ALA A 229 3.64 -8.66 7.34
CA ALA A 229 5.04 -9.07 7.50
C ALA A 229 5.59 -9.89 6.31
N GLY A 230 4.93 -9.86 5.16
CA GLY A 230 5.23 -10.65 3.99
C GLY A 230 4.68 -12.09 4.05
N LEU A 231 4.91 -12.85 2.98
CA LEU A 231 4.50 -14.25 2.90
C LEU A 231 5.57 -15.15 3.49
N GLU A 232 5.22 -15.88 4.54
CA GLU A 232 6.13 -16.89 5.09
C GLU A 232 6.35 -18.02 4.07
N MET A 233 7.62 -18.31 3.79
CA MET A 233 7.99 -19.47 3.01
C MET A 233 8.01 -20.66 3.97
N THR A 234 7.11 -21.58 3.75
CA THR A 234 6.84 -22.70 4.66
C THR A 234 8.07 -23.53 4.98
N VAL A 235 8.23 -23.80 6.23
CA VAL A 235 9.27 -24.71 6.77
C VAL A 235 8.91 -26.15 6.43
N ALA A 236 9.91 -26.94 6.11
CA ALA A 236 9.79 -28.38 5.92
C ALA A 236 9.23 -29.08 7.16
N LYS A 237 8.35 -30.04 6.96
CA LYS A 237 7.93 -31.00 7.97
C LYS A 237 9.15 -31.82 8.38
N ALA A 238 9.39 -32.01 9.67
CA ALA A 238 10.42 -32.94 10.13
C ALA A 238 9.99 -34.36 9.76
N ILE A 239 10.72 -34.98 8.83
CA ILE A 239 10.47 -36.34 8.32
C ILE A 239 11.78 -37.12 8.46
N THR A 240 11.68 -38.40 8.77
CA THR A 240 12.84 -39.30 8.81
C THR A 240 13.53 -39.32 7.45
N GLN A 241 14.83 -38.92 7.43
CA GLN A 241 15.56 -38.67 6.19
C GLN A 241 15.99 -39.94 5.45
N THR A 242 16.17 -41.05 6.16
CA THR A 242 16.81 -42.28 5.64
C THR A 242 15.99 -43.50 6.04
N ALA A 243 15.75 -44.39 5.07
CA ALA A 243 15.20 -45.71 5.35
C ALA A 243 16.28 -46.58 5.99
N GLY A 244 16.11 -46.95 7.26
CA GLY A 244 17.10 -47.70 8.06
C GLY A 244 17.16 -49.22 7.81
N ALA A 245 16.99 -49.67 6.56
CA ALA A 245 17.04 -51.13 6.26
C ALA A 245 18.41 -51.60 5.79
N SER A 246 18.78 -52.81 6.09
CA SER A 246 20.07 -53.41 5.73
C SER A 246 20.07 -54.05 4.33
N ALA A 247 18.91 -54.26 3.71
CA ALA A 247 18.79 -54.78 2.38
C ALA A 247 17.49 -54.32 1.70
N TYR A 248 17.52 -54.14 0.37
CA TYR A 248 16.39 -53.75 -0.46
C TYR A 248 16.30 -54.69 -1.67
N GLN A 249 15.10 -55.02 -2.09
CA GLN A 249 14.83 -55.72 -3.35
C GLN A 249 14.06 -54.82 -4.30
N PHE A 250 14.57 -54.65 -5.49
CA PHE A 250 14.00 -53.82 -6.54
C PHE A 250 13.35 -54.69 -7.59
N SER A 251 12.16 -54.33 -8.07
CA SER A 251 11.49 -55.07 -9.15
C SER A 251 10.38 -54.20 -9.77
N GLY A 252 10.43 -54.00 -11.07
CA GLY A 252 9.45 -53.22 -11.77
C GLY A 252 9.37 -51.79 -11.18
N ASN A 253 8.20 -51.40 -10.69
CA ASN A 253 8.01 -50.09 -10.04
C ASN A 253 8.03 -50.16 -8.51
N SER A 254 8.56 -51.22 -7.93
CA SER A 254 8.52 -51.44 -6.48
C SER A 254 9.90 -51.65 -5.84
N ILE A 255 10.01 -51.16 -4.60
CA ILE A 255 11.15 -51.39 -3.72
C ILE A 255 10.59 -52.03 -2.46
N SER A 256 11.06 -53.23 -2.14
CA SER A 256 10.68 -53.97 -0.93
C SER A 256 11.86 -54.20 0.01
N ILE A 257 11.58 -54.34 1.30
CA ILE A 257 12.56 -54.73 2.31
C ILE A 257 12.34 -56.19 2.66
N PRO A 258 13.34 -57.08 2.46
CA PRO A 258 13.26 -58.48 2.83
C PRO A 258 12.93 -58.69 4.32
N LEU A 259 12.28 -59.81 4.66
CA LEU A 259 11.92 -60.09 6.02
C LEU A 259 13.21 -60.13 6.93
N GLY A 260 13.19 -59.37 8.01
CA GLY A 260 14.31 -59.23 8.95
C GLY A 260 15.33 -58.16 8.59
N ALA A 261 15.24 -57.49 7.43
CA ALA A 261 16.15 -56.44 7.02
C ALA A 261 15.76 -55.02 7.45
N GLY A 262 14.61 -54.83 8.13
CA GLY A 262 14.12 -53.53 8.59
C GLY A 262 12.75 -53.17 8.05
N THR A 263 12.37 -51.89 8.16
CA THR A 263 11.12 -51.35 7.64
C THR A 263 11.36 -49.93 7.07
N PHE A 264 10.50 -49.48 6.17
CA PHE A 264 10.44 -48.05 5.80
C PHE A 264 9.93 -47.22 6.98
N PRO A 265 10.41 -45.97 7.14
CA PRO A 265 9.95 -45.07 8.20
C PRO A 265 8.45 -44.87 8.16
N SER A 266 7.80 -44.91 9.32
CA SER A 266 6.35 -44.81 9.43
C SER A 266 5.76 -43.43 9.09
N ASP A 267 6.62 -42.42 9.01
CA ASP A 267 6.31 -41.05 8.63
C ASP A 267 6.46 -40.79 7.11
N TRP A 268 6.83 -41.84 6.35
CA TRP A 268 6.82 -41.78 4.89
C TRP A 268 5.41 -42.05 4.35
N GLU A 269 5.07 -41.37 3.26
CA GLU A 269 3.76 -41.47 2.63
C GLU A 269 3.85 -41.35 1.09
N ALA A 270 2.79 -41.68 0.40
CA ALA A 270 2.71 -41.43 -1.04
C ALA A 270 2.85 -39.94 -1.37
N GLY A 271 3.56 -39.64 -2.44
CA GLY A 271 3.88 -38.26 -2.85
C GLY A 271 5.30 -37.79 -2.46
N LEU A 272 5.94 -38.40 -1.46
CA LEU A 272 7.34 -38.11 -1.13
C LEU A 272 8.29 -38.55 -2.25
N ILE A 273 9.36 -37.79 -2.43
CA ILE A 273 10.41 -38.07 -3.42
C ILE A 273 11.62 -38.63 -2.70
N ILE A 274 12.16 -39.73 -3.23
CA ILE A 274 13.31 -40.45 -2.68
C ILE A 274 14.45 -40.47 -3.67
N ARG A 275 15.66 -40.67 -3.16
CA ARG A 275 16.90 -41.03 -3.88
C ARG A 275 17.36 -42.40 -3.43
N VAL A 276 17.83 -43.16 -4.40
CA VAL A 276 18.35 -44.50 -4.16
C VAL A 276 19.85 -44.50 -4.36
N LEU A 277 20.59 -44.75 -3.30
CA LEU A 277 22.04 -44.91 -3.29
C LEU A 277 22.33 -46.37 -2.90
N SER A 278 22.90 -47.12 -3.80
CA SER A 278 23.17 -48.53 -3.53
C SER A 278 24.57 -48.92 -3.99
N PRO A 279 25.32 -49.73 -3.24
CA PRO A 279 26.61 -50.24 -3.70
C PRO A 279 26.41 -51.18 -4.88
N TYR A 280 27.24 -51.03 -5.89
CA TYR A 280 27.30 -51.88 -7.08
C TYR A 280 28.71 -52.31 -7.36
N GLU A 281 28.86 -53.54 -7.87
CA GLU A 281 30.06 -53.90 -8.58
C GLU A 281 30.05 -53.27 -9.98
N TYR A 282 31.06 -52.50 -10.30
CA TYR A 282 31.19 -51.89 -11.59
C TYR A 282 32.62 -51.98 -12.11
N THR A 283 32.80 -51.97 -13.38
CA THR A 283 34.10 -51.96 -14.06
C THR A 283 34.22 -50.70 -14.87
N VAL A 284 35.29 -49.94 -14.68
CA VAL A 284 35.64 -48.83 -15.56
C VAL A 284 36.61 -49.34 -16.60
N VAL A 285 36.32 -49.13 -17.85
CA VAL A 285 37.18 -49.49 -19.01
C VAL A 285 37.45 -48.25 -19.82
N ASP A 286 38.67 -48.20 -20.42
CA ASP A 286 39.01 -47.15 -21.37
C ASP A 286 38.15 -47.30 -22.63
N GLY A 287 37.31 -46.33 -22.89
CA GLY A 287 36.45 -46.28 -24.08
C GLY A 287 37.12 -45.71 -25.32
N GLY A 288 38.40 -45.31 -25.22
CA GLY A 288 39.13 -44.63 -26.26
C GLY A 288 38.70 -43.19 -26.51
N ALA A 289 39.44 -42.45 -27.28
CA ALA A 289 39.18 -41.03 -27.62
C ALA A 289 39.06 -40.12 -26.39
N GLY A 290 39.73 -40.44 -25.24
CA GLY A 290 39.70 -39.64 -24.01
C GLY A 290 38.40 -39.74 -23.25
N ARG A 291 37.70 -40.88 -23.33
CA ARG A 291 36.44 -41.12 -22.66
C ARG A 291 36.47 -42.52 -22.00
N ASP A 292 36.02 -42.60 -20.72
CA ASP A 292 35.91 -43.88 -20.01
C ASP A 292 34.46 -44.37 -20.01
N ILE A 293 34.30 -45.71 -19.98
CA ILE A 293 33.00 -46.39 -19.95
C ILE A 293 32.86 -47.10 -18.60
N VAL A 294 31.70 -46.89 -17.96
CA VAL A 294 31.32 -47.61 -16.75
C VAL A 294 30.44 -48.79 -17.13
N ARG A 295 30.87 -50.02 -16.80
CA ARG A 295 30.15 -51.27 -17.03
C ARG A 295 29.71 -51.89 -15.72
N GLY A 296 28.58 -52.53 -15.72
CA GLY A 296 28.08 -53.28 -14.57
C GLY A 296 26.57 -53.36 -14.53
N PRO A 297 25.96 -53.87 -13.46
CA PRO A 297 24.53 -54.00 -13.30
C PRO A 297 23.91 -52.63 -12.98
N LEU A 298 24.02 -51.70 -13.92
CA LEU A 298 23.49 -50.33 -13.80
C LEU A 298 22.00 -50.27 -14.17
N ALA A 299 21.35 -51.40 -14.44
CA ALA A 299 19.95 -51.49 -14.84
C ALA A 299 19.00 -50.84 -13.85
N MET A 300 19.34 -50.87 -12.57
CA MET A 300 18.57 -50.22 -11.52
C MET A 300 18.51 -48.69 -11.69
N LEU A 301 19.59 -48.09 -12.18
CA LEU A 301 19.62 -46.64 -12.40
C LEU A 301 18.91 -46.23 -13.66
N ASN A 302 19.04 -47.02 -14.74
CA ASN A 302 18.51 -46.74 -16.10
C ASN A 302 18.52 -45.23 -16.43
N PRO A 303 19.68 -44.59 -16.41
CA PRO A 303 19.78 -43.15 -16.52
C PRO A 303 19.53 -42.66 -17.97
N ALA A 304 18.87 -41.53 -18.11
CA ALA A 304 18.74 -40.87 -19.42
C ALA A 304 19.96 -39.96 -19.70
N PRO A 305 20.28 -39.73 -20.99
CA PRO A 305 21.30 -38.74 -21.33
C PRO A 305 21.03 -37.36 -20.70
N ALA A 306 22.09 -36.65 -20.33
CA ALA A 306 22.12 -35.37 -19.63
C ALA A 306 21.68 -35.41 -18.16
N MET A 307 21.25 -36.56 -17.60
CA MET A 307 21.02 -36.68 -16.15
C MET A 307 22.33 -36.56 -15.38
N GLN A 308 22.28 -35.90 -14.25
CA GLN A 308 23.42 -35.82 -13.32
C GLN A 308 23.40 -37.00 -12.37
N ILE A 309 24.56 -37.62 -12.17
CA ILE A 309 24.81 -38.69 -11.20
C ILE A 309 26.00 -38.34 -10.32
N GLU A 310 25.91 -38.77 -9.07
CA GLU A 310 27.00 -38.67 -8.11
C GLU A 310 27.59 -40.06 -7.92
N VAL A 311 28.86 -40.25 -8.29
CA VAL A 311 29.61 -41.47 -8.07
C VAL A 311 30.35 -41.36 -6.76
N GLN A 312 30.28 -42.38 -5.92
CA GLN A 312 31.00 -42.48 -4.64
C GLN A 312 32.08 -43.55 -4.74
N GLY A 313 33.10 -43.50 -3.89
CA GLY A 313 34.22 -44.44 -3.91
C GLY A 313 35.45 -43.89 -4.63
N ALA A 314 36.19 -44.78 -5.33
CA ALA A 314 37.46 -44.40 -5.97
C ALA A 314 37.30 -43.32 -7.06
N ASN A 315 36.18 -43.32 -7.75
CA ASN A 315 35.82 -42.34 -8.79
C ASN A 315 34.80 -41.30 -8.32
N SER A 316 34.87 -40.94 -7.01
CA SER A 316 33.90 -40.00 -6.46
C SER A 316 33.87 -38.65 -7.19
N GLY A 317 32.69 -38.18 -7.55
CA GLY A 317 32.51 -36.95 -8.28
C GLY A 317 31.09 -36.77 -8.81
N LEU A 318 30.84 -35.59 -9.37
CA LEU A 318 29.59 -35.24 -10.03
C LEU A 318 29.79 -35.36 -11.53
N TYR A 319 28.98 -36.17 -12.17
CA TYR A 319 29.03 -36.42 -13.60
C TYR A 319 27.65 -36.20 -14.24
N SER A 320 27.63 -35.88 -15.51
CA SER A 320 26.43 -35.99 -16.34
C SER A 320 26.52 -37.19 -17.27
N VAL A 321 25.39 -37.86 -17.47
CA VAL A 321 25.33 -39.03 -18.39
C VAL A 321 25.43 -38.53 -19.84
N SER A 322 26.44 -39.00 -20.56
CA SER A 322 26.59 -38.73 -22.00
C SER A 322 25.76 -39.69 -22.83
N SER A 323 25.90 -41.00 -22.53
CA SER A 323 25.08 -42.05 -23.16
C SER A 323 24.91 -43.23 -22.21
N TYR A 324 23.84 -43.97 -22.41
CA TYR A 324 23.53 -45.17 -21.66
C TYR A 324 23.02 -46.28 -22.57
N THR A 325 23.57 -47.47 -22.45
CA THR A 325 23.11 -48.67 -23.10
C THR A 325 22.56 -49.61 -22.04
N PRO A 326 21.27 -49.96 -22.04
CA PRO A 326 20.68 -50.80 -21.00
C PRO A 326 21.21 -52.23 -21.11
N TYR A 327 21.15 -52.93 -19.97
CA TYR A 327 21.42 -54.38 -19.89
C TYR A 327 20.49 -55.15 -20.82
N SER A 328 21.04 -56.10 -21.59
CA SER A 328 20.29 -57.03 -22.40
C SER A 328 20.68 -58.44 -22.04
N PRO A 329 19.75 -59.25 -21.50
CA PRO A 329 20.07 -60.64 -21.13
C PRO A 329 20.33 -61.48 -22.37
N ALA A 330 21.14 -62.57 -22.21
CA ALA A 330 21.34 -63.55 -23.22
C ALA A 330 19.99 -64.19 -23.65
N LEU A 331 19.75 -64.20 -24.92
CA LEU A 331 18.61 -64.91 -25.50
C LEU A 331 19.06 -66.27 -25.96
N PRO A 332 18.49 -67.38 -25.43
CA PRO A 332 18.82 -68.73 -25.92
C PRO A 332 18.39 -68.90 -27.40
N PRO A 333 19.14 -69.75 -28.11
CA PRO A 333 18.75 -70.08 -29.50
C PRO A 333 17.40 -70.74 -29.52
N THR A 334 16.55 -70.40 -30.43
CA THR A 334 15.22 -70.99 -30.60
C THR A 334 15.25 -72.00 -31.73
N ALA A 335 14.89 -73.23 -31.44
CA ALA A 335 14.75 -74.26 -32.47
C ALA A 335 13.63 -73.93 -33.45
N GLY A 336 13.95 -73.96 -34.75
CA GLY A 336 12.93 -73.81 -35.78
C GLY A 336 11.93 -75.02 -35.82
N THR A 337 10.80 -74.76 -36.41
CA THR A 337 9.82 -75.86 -36.64
C THR A 337 9.74 -76.17 -38.12
N PRO A 338 9.52 -77.49 -38.47
CA PRO A 338 9.43 -77.87 -39.91
C PRO A 338 8.15 -77.38 -40.58
N SER A 339 8.25 -77.09 -41.86
CA SER A 339 7.09 -76.88 -42.73
C SER A 339 6.50 -78.19 -43.10
N THR A 340 5.18 -78.31 -43.22
CA THR A 340 4.47 -79.53 -43.55
C THR A 340 3.45 -79.37 -44.67
N ILE A 341 3.15 -80.50 -45.41
CA ILE A 341 2.02 -80.53 -46.30
C ILE A 341 1.21 -81.82 -45.87
N LEU A 342 -0.03 -81.61 -45.45
CA LEU A 342 -0.97 -82.70 -45.14
C LEU A 342 -1.91 -82.81 -46.29
N GLY A 343 -2.04 -84.03 -46.92
CA GLY A 343 -2.99 -84.29 -47.96
C GLY A 343 -4.45 -84.05 -47.53
N SER A 344 -5.28 -83.46 -48.43
CA SER A 344 -6.65 -83.13 -48.13
C SER A 344 -7.58 -84.31 -48.18
N SER A 345 -7.18 -85.36 -48.92
CA SER A 345 -7.92 -86.61 -49.06
C SER A 345 -7.02 -87.86 -48.89
N ILE A 346 -7.61 -88.99 -48.67
CA ILE A 346 -6.94 -90.29 -48.82
C ILE A 346 -6.50 -90.41 -50.31
N PRO A 347 -5.32 -90.99 -50.59
CA PRO A 347 -4.84 -91.22 -52.01
C PRO A 347 -5.86 -91.99 -52.82
N VAL A 348 -6.12 -91.51 -54.03
CA VAL A 348 -7.12 -92.12 -54.96
C VAL A 348 -6.77 -93.56 -55.33
N ARG A 349 -5.47 -93.84 -55.44
CA ARG A 349 -4.89 -95.15 -55.67
C ARG A 349 -3.49 -95.30 -55.01
N TYR A 350 -3.02 -96.45 -54.87
CA TYR A 350 -1.68 -96.71 -54.33
C TYR A 350 -0.68 -97.27 -55.38
N ASP A 351 -1.18 -97.87 -56.45
CA ASP A 351 -0.35 -98.47 -57.55
C ASP A 351 -0.19 -97.45 -58.73
N TYR A 352 1.03 -97.11 -58.97
CA TYR A 352 1.43 -96.20 -60.02
C TYR A 352 2.32 -96.84 -61.08
N ASN A 353 2.47 -98.22 -61.14
CA ASN A 353 3.26 -99.03 -62.06
C ASN A 353 2.75 -98.89 -63.48
N VAL A 354 1.41 -99.05 -63.63
CA VAL A 354 0.78 -99.06 -64.99
C VAL A 354 0.53 -97.59 -65.49
N THR A 355 0.25 -96.70 -64.59
CA THR A 355 -0.03 -95.29 -64.87
C THR A 355 0.86 -94.45 -63.97
N PRO A 356 2.09 -94.19 -64.32
CA PRO A 356 3.02 -93.36 -63.54
C PRO A 356 2.50 -91.94 -63.23
N LEU A 357 2.87 -91.40 -62.05
CA LEU A 357 2.52 -90.04 -61.66
C LEU A 357 3.79 -89.30 -61.28
N THR A 358 3.95 -88.15 -61.80
CA THR A 358 5.06 -87.19 -61.41
C THR A 358 4.41 -85.94 -60.83
N PHE A 359 4.83 -85.58 -59.65
CA PHE A 359 4.42 -84.28 -58.97
C PHE A 359 5.63 -83.57 -58.40
N THR A 360 5.50 -82.30 -58.18
CA THR A 360 6.57 -81.45 -57.63
C THR A 360 6.28 -81.00 -56.21
N VAL A 361 7.28 -81.08 -55.29
CA VAL A 361 7.24 -80.56 -54.00
C VAL A 361 8.31 -79.45 -53.93
N SER A 362 7.95 -78.20 -53.65
CA SER A 362 8.89 -77.07 -53.58
C SER A 362 9.12 -76.67 -52.14
N LEU A 363 10.37 -76.42 -51.77
CA LEU A 363 10.74 -75.72 -50.50
C LEU A 363 11.24 -74.32 -50.81
N GLY A 364 10.42 -73.36 -50.57
CA GLY A 364 10.71 -72.02 -51.09
C GLY A 364 10.81 -72.04 -52.64
N PRO A 365 11.87 -71.41 -53.22
CA PRO A 365 12.02 -71.32 -54.64
C PRO A 365 12.54 -72.64 -55.32
N THR A 366 12.96 -73.62 -54.48
CA THR A 366 13.61 -74.80 -55.01
C THR A 366 12.61 -75.96 -55.24
N PRO A 367 12.30 -76.39 -56.50
CA PRO A 367 11.38 -77.51 -56.77
C PRO A 367 12.15 -78.89 -56.78
N TYR A 368 11.46 -79.84 -56.24
CA TYR A 368 11.91 -81.29 -56.23
C TYR A 368 10.86 -82.15 -56.91
N SER A 369 11.23 -82.91 -57.94
CA SER A 369 10.32 -83.77 -58.63
C SER A 369 10.24 -85.14 -57.95
N VAL A 370 9.02 -85.64 -57.75
CA VAL A 370 8.72 -87.00 -57.22
C VAL A 370 8.03 -87.77 -58.34
N ALA A 371 8.64 -88.78 -58.85
CA ALA A 371 8.16 -89.62 -59.93
C ALA A 371 7.80 -91.02 -59.35
N LEU A 372 6.50 -91.37 -59.29
CA LEU A 372 5.95 -92.62 -58.83
C LEU A 372 5.68 -93.54 -60.01
N ASN A 373 6.37 -94.62 -60.06
CA ASN A 373 6.27 -95.69 -61.14
C ASN A 373 6.39 -97.14 -60.63
N THR A 374 6.02 -97.31 -59.35
CA THR A 374 6.15 -98.60 -58.66
C THR A 374 4.79 -99.15 -58.23
N ALA A 375 4.59 -100.50 -58.22
CA ALA A 375 3.43 -101.13 -57.69
C ALA A 375 3.43 -101.11 -56.16
N THR A 376 2.48 -100.49 -55.53
CA THR A 376 2.27 -100.53 -54.08
C THR A 376 0.76 -100.81 -53.77
N THR A 377 0.46 -101.40 -52.62
CA THR A 377 -0.92 -101.93 -52.34
C THR A 377 -1.61 -101.22 -51.21
N ASN A 378 -0.87 -100.31 -50.54
CA ASN A 378 -1.37 -99.57 -49.41
C ASN A 378 -0.62 -98.27 -49.18
N LEU A 379 -1.14 -97.43 -48.23
CA LEU A 379 -0.55 -96.15 -47.93
C LEU A 379 0.89 -96.25 -47.46
N ALA A 380 1.27 -97.20 -46.63
CA ALA A 380 2.64 -97.40 -46.17
C ALA A 380 3.60 -97.63 -47.32
N GLY A 381 3.17 -98.44 -48.32
CA GLY A 381 3.91 -98.73 -49.53
C GLY A 381 4.06 -97.47 -50.45
N LEU A 382 2.99 -96.65 -50.54
CA LEU A 382 3.02 -95.39 -51.27
C LEU A 382 3.92 -94.36 -50.57
N VAL A 383 3.86 -94.29 -49.22
CA VAL A 383 4.75 -93.43 -48.48
C VAL A 383 6.25 -93.77 -48.69
N SER A 384 6.53 -95.09 -48.71
CA SER A 384 7.88 -95.63 -48.99
C SER A 384 8.30 -95.27 -50.45
N ALA A 385 7.40 -95.42 -51.39
CA ALA A 385 7.65 -95.09 -52.77
C ALA A 385 7.94 -93.57 -52.93
N ILE A 386 7.25 -92.68 -52.25
CA ILE A 386 7.49 -91.21 -52.28
C ILE A 386 8.84 -90.93 -51.68
N ASN A 387 9.18 -91.54 -50.47
CA ASN A 387 10.48 -91.38 -49.86
C ASN A 387 11.67 -91.87 -50.71
N THR A 388 11.46 -92.85 -51.50
CA THR A 388 12.45 -93.34 -52.50
C THR A 388 12.57 -92.37 -53.69
N ALA A 389 11.42 -92.02 -54.24
CA ALA A 389 11.32 -91.19 -55.47
C ALA A 389 11.78 -89.73 -55.20
N LYS A 390 11.72 -89.18 -53.97
CA LYS A 390 12.13 -87.78 -53.63
C LYS A 390 13.63 -87.63 -53.71
N GLY A 391 14.42 -88.66 -53.73
CA GLY A 391 15.86 -88.62 -53.73
C GLY A 391 16.40 -87.86 -52.54
N GLY A 392 17.27 -86.90 -52.73
CA GLY A 392 17.88 -86.03 -51.74
C GLY A 392 17.03 -84.80 -51.30
N ALA A 393 15.73 -84.74 -51.70
CA ALA A 393 14.87 -83.58 -51.38
C ALA A 393 14.68 -83.50 -49.88
N PRO A 394 14.73 -82.30 -49.29
CA PRO A 394 14.78 -81.99 -47.83
C PRO A 394 13.36 -82.11 -47.25
N PHE A 395 12.69 -83.16 -47.44
CA PHE A 395 11.43 -83.55 -46.80
C PHE A 395 11.33 -85.06 -46.65
N VAL A 396 10.48 -85.51 -45.76
CA VAL A 396 10.13 -86.94 -45.58
C VAL A 396 8.62 -87.11 -45.65
N ALA A 397 8.18 -88.18 -46.37
CA ALA A 397 6.78 -88.52 -46.35
C ALA A 397 6.50 -89.53 -45.22
N SER A 398 5.32 -89.35 -44.60
CA SER A 398 4.76 -90.22 -43.58
C SER A 398 3.25 -90.39 -43.76
N ALA A 399 2.66 -91.32 -43.05
CA ALA A 399 1.19 -91.53 -43.02
C ALA A 399 0.61 -90.73 -41.80
N SER A 400 -0.41 -89.95 -42.01
CA SER A 400 -1.11 -89.21 -40.96
C SER A 400 -2.62 -89.31 -41.22
N ALA A 401 -3.44 -89.97 -40.33
CA ALA A 401 -4.88 -90.05 -40.44
C ALA A 401 -5.35 -90.59 -41.83
N GLY A 402 -4.66 -91.56 -42.36
CA GLY A 402 -4.97 -92.21 -43.67
C GLY A 402 -4.52 -91.33 -44.90
N LYS A 403 -3.86 -90.28 -44.72
CA LYS A 403 -3.40 -89.34 -45.72
C LYS A 403 -1.84 -89.27 -45.74
N VAL A 404 -1.26 -88.72 -46.81
CA VAL A 404 0.15 -88.54 -46.91
C VAL A 404 0.48 -87.16 -46.24
N LEU A 405 1.46 -87.24 -45.32
CA LEU A 405 2.04 -85.98 -44.69
C LEU A 405 3.49 -85.89 -45.15
N LEU A 406 3.82 -84.78 -45.76
CA LEU A 406 5.19 -84.40 -46.08
C LEU A 406 5.73 -83.43 -45.02
N THR A 407 6.88 -83.70 -44.42
CA THR A 407 7.48 -82.86 -43.36
C THR A 407 8.87 -82.46 -43.81
N GLN A 408 9.20 -81.18 -43.75
CA GLN A 408 10.55 -80.66 -44.01
C GLN A 408 11.57 -81.37 -43.14
N THR A 409 12.74 -81.69 -43.66
CA THR A 409 13.92 -82.14 -42.93
C THR A 409 15.15 -81.22 -43.17
N GLY A 410 16.10 -81.24 -42.23
CA GLY A 410 17.32 -80.43 -42.31
C GLY A 410 17.16 -79.07 -41.59
N THR A 411 17.76 -78.07 -42.14
CA THR A 411 17.72 -76.76 -41.53
C THR A 411 16.38 -76.08 -41.73
N TYR A 412 15.71 -75.65 -40.66
CA TYR A 412 14.44 -74.91 -40.71
C TYR A 412 14.72 -73.38 -40.87
N ASN A 413 14.33 -72.88 -42.02
CA ASN A 413 14.57 -71.52 -42.43
C ASN A 413 13.27 -70.66 -42.66
N GLY A 414 12.12 -71.22 -42.24
CA GLY A 414 10.81 -70.60 -42.42
C GLY A 414 10.28 -70.57 -43.85
N GLN A 415 10.86 -71.42 -44.71
CA GLN A 415 10.34 -71.53 -46.09
C GLN A 415 9.14 -72.50 -46.14
N ALA A 416 8.14 -72.17 -46.90
CA ALA A 416 6.96 -73.00 -47.05
C ALA A 416 7.26 -74.22 -47.92
N LEU A 417 6.70 -75.42 -47.55
CA LEU A 417 6.60 -76.61 -48.44
C LEU A 417 5.30 -76.45 -49.22
N VAL A 418 5.40 -76.51 -50.55
CA VAL A 418 4.25 -76.44 -51.44
C VAL A 418 4.27 -77.55 -52.45
N SER A 419 3.16 -78.22 -52.78
CA SER A 419 3.06 -79.21 -53.81
C SER A 419 2.29 -78.77 -55.07
N SER A 420 2.69 -79.27 -56.23
CA SER A 420 2.00 -79.01 -57.47
C SER A 420 1.89 -80.32 -58.27
N GLY A 421 0.72 -80.67 -58.86
CA GLY A 421 0.49 -81.80 -59.69
C GLY A 421 0.25 -83.12 -59.01
N GLY A 422 0.20 -83.22 -57.69
CA GLY A 422 0.02 -84.53 -56.92
C GLY A 422 -1.38 -84.73 -56.39
N ALA A 423 -2.41 -84.31 -57.04
CA ALA A 423 -3.78 -84.38 -56.54
C ALA A 423 -4.27 -85.84 -56.20
N ASP A 424 -3.82 -86.86 -56.92
CA ASP A 424 -4.08 -88.24 -56.73
C ASP A 424 -3.53 -88.79 -55.39
N VAL A 425 -2.41 -88.17 -54.89
CA VAL A 425 -1.67 -88.55 -53.68
C VAL A 425 -1.98 -87.65 -52.51
N LEU A 426 -2.12 -86.36 -52.78
CA LEU A 426 -2.28 -85.32 -51.73
C LEU A 426 -3.68 -84.72 -51.69
N GLY A 427 -4.58 -85.10 -52.63
CA GLY A 427 -5.81 -84.38 -52.83
C GLY A 427 -5.76 -83.06 -53.52
N SER A 428 -6.88 -82.50 -53.91
CA SER A 428 -6.95 -81.25 -54.69
C SER A 428 -6.55 -79.92 -53.91
N SER A 429 -6.60 -80.00 -52.59
CA SER A 429 -6.34 -78.82 -51.73
C SER A 429 -5.55 -79.23 -50.47
N PRO A 430 -4.31 -79.71 -50.58
CA PRO A 430 -3.52 -80.12 -49.42
C PRO A 430 -3.32 -78.98 -48.47
N VAL A 431 -3.28 -79.21 -47.15
CA VAL A 431 -3.11 -78.21 -46.10
C VAL A 431 -1.57 -77.97 -45.89
N ASN A 432 -1.12 -76.80 -46.24
CA ASN A 432 0.26 -76.45 -46.06
C ASN A 432 0.46 -75.58 -44.76
N THR A 433 1.38 -76.05 -43.92
CA THR A 433 1.77 -75.29 -42.68
C THR A 433 3.22 -74.86 -42.87
N THR A 434 3.45 -73.57 -42.82
CA THR A 434 4.79 -73.03 -42.88
C THR A 434 5.44 -73.10 -41.49
N GLY A 435 6.61 -73.68 -41.39
CA GLY A 435 7.39 -73.74 -40.16
C GLY A 435 8.09 -72.40 -39.86
N THR A 436 8.76 -72.32 -38.75
CA THR A 436 9.51 -71.15 -38.30
C THR A 436 11.01 -71.38 -38.51
N ALA A 437 11.77 -70.25 -38.80
CA ALA A 437 13.23 -70.34 -38.88
C ALA A 437 13.83 -70.54 -37.47
N ALA A 438 14.91 -71.29 -37.43
CA ALA A 438 15.75 -71.32 -36.22
C ALA A 438 16.47 -69.98 -36.05
N THR A 439 16.49 -69.41 -34.84
CA THR A 439 17.25 -68.15 -34.53
C THR A 439 18.46 -68.48 -33.68
N SER A 440 19.58 -67.86 -33.99
CA SER A 440 20.76 -67.93 -33.12
C SER A 440 20.50 -67.15 -31.84
N GLY A 441 20.92 -67.64 -30.71
CA GLY A 441 20.91 -66.84 -29.51
C GLY A 441 21.81 -65.64 -29.57
N THR A 442 21.46 -64.62 -28.84
CA THR A 442 22.33 -63.44 -28.68
C THR A 442 23.05 -63.53 -27.36
N PRO A 443 24.34 -63.18 -27.28
CA PRO A 443 25.06 -63.15 -26.03
C PRO A 443 24.56 -62.00 -25.12
N GLU A 444 24.74 -62.19 -23.84
CA GLU A 444 24.48 -61.17 -22.84
C GLU A 444 25.26 -59.87 -23.15
N GLN A 445 24.63 -58.72 -23.02
CA GLN A 445 25.24 -57.38 -23.17
C GLN A 445 25.16 -56.68 -21.83
N PRO A 446 26.34 -56.36 -21.18
CA PRO A 446 26.31 -55.59 -19.93
C PRO A 446 25.76 -54.19 -20.18
N ALA A 447 25.15 -53.60 -19.13
CA ALA A 447 24.83 -52.20 -19.18
C ALA A 447 26.09 -51.34 -19.22
N GLU A 448 26.09 -50.33 -20.08
CA GLU A 448 27.21 -49.43 -20.26
C GLU A 448 26.78 -47.96 -20.16
N MET A 449 27.59 -47.15 -19.50
CA MET A 449 27.34 -45.72 -19.36
C MET A 449 28.62 -44.92 -19.62
N THR A 450 28.53 -43.89 -20.46
CA THR A 450 29.57 -42.90 -20.59
C THR A 450 29.22 -41.65 -19.85
N LEU A 451 30.20 -41.03 -19.21
CA LEU A 451 30.03 -39.89 -18.34
C LEU A 451 30.73 -38.65 -18.90
N ASN A 452 30.19 -37.49 -18.53
CA ASN A 452 30.87 -36.20 -18.69
C ASN A 452 31.05 -35.59 -17.28
N TYR A 453 32.14 -34.89 -17.07
CA TYR A 453 32.28 -34.02 -15.89
C TYR A 453 31.18 -32.93 -15.93
N ASP A 454 30.85 -32.43 -14.74
CA ASP A 454 29.95 -31.26 -14.65
C ASP A 454 30.58 -30.11 -15.47
N GLY A 455 29.83 -29.68 -16.48
CA GLY A 455 30.34 -28.73 -17.50
C GLY A 455 30.48 -29.33 -18.88
N GLY A 456 30.16 -30.63 -19.06
CA GLY A 456 29.98 -31.28 -20.39
C GLY A 456 31.23 -31.83 -21.06
N GLN A 457 32.40 -31.82 -20.43
CA GLN A 457 33.61 -32.47 -20.94
C GLN A 457 33.55 -33.98 -20.66
N PRO A 458 33.97 -34.85 -21.61
CA PRO A 458 34.04 -36.29 -21.41
C PRO A 458 34.85 -36.66 -20.16
N ALA A 459 34.30 -37.53 -19.31
CA ALA A 459 35.05 -38.07 -18.21
C ALA A 459 36.14 -39.03 -18.69
N ALA A 460 37.38 -38.70 -18.35
CA ALA A 460 38.56 -39.47 -18.68
C ALA A 460 39.48 -39.55 -17.46
N GLY A 461 40.32 -40.60 -17.37
CA GLY A 461 41.22 -40.78 -16.26
C GLY A 461 40.54 -41.26 -14.98
N LEU A 462 39.37 -41.87 -15.07
CA LEU A 462 38.77 -42.61 -13.97
C LEU A 462 39.67 -43.81 -13.60
N SER A 463 39.66 -44.25 -12.34
CA SER A 463 40.37 -45.44 -11.92
C SER A 463 39.84 -46.68 -12.66
N LEU A 464 40.65 -47.25 -13.57
CA LEU A 464 40.25 -48.41 -14.35
C LEU A 464 40.24 -49.69 -13.53
N GLY A 465 39.42 -50.64 -13.92
CA GLY A 465 39.32 -51.93 -13.30
C GLY A 465 37.96 -52.17 -12.56
N THR A 466 37.88 -53.32 -11.87
CA THR A 466 36.66 -53.74 -11.17
C THR A 466 36.71 -53.28 -9.71
N GLY A 467 35.61 -52.73 -9.22
CA GLY A 467 35.48 -52.28 -7.84
C GLY A 467 34.03 -52.23 -7.36
N MET A 468 33.87 -52.15 -6.05
CA MET A 468 32.58 -51.84 -5.43
C MET A 468 32.47 -50.34 -5.20
N ALA A 469 31.44 -49.75 -5.70
CA ALA A 469 31.15 -48.31 -5.46
C ALA A 469 29.65 -48.07 -5.29
N THR A 470 29.35 -46.96 -4.66
CA THR A 470 27.96 -46.47 -4.58
C THR A 470 27.79 -45.44 -5.65
N ILE A 471 26.92 -45.69 -6.57
CA ILE A 471 26.51 -44.72 -7.60
C ILE A 471 25.14 -44.21 -7.24
N GLY A 472 25.07 -42.97 -6.89
CA GLY A 472 23.82 -42.27 -6.56
C GLY A 472 23.47 -41.23 -7.60
N PRO A 473 22.28 -41.31 -8.21
CA PRO A 473 21.86 -40.33 -9.22
C PRO A 473 21.43 -39.03 -8.56
N ARG A 474 22.22 -37.98 -8.73
CA ARG A 474 21.84 -36.64 -8.22
C ARG A 474 20.60 -36.10 -8.95
N GLY A 475 20.39 -36.43 -10.17
CA GLY A 475 19.24 -36.07 -10.98
C GLY A 475 18.11 -37.11 -10.99
N LEU A 476 18.36 -38.39 -10.56
CA LEU A 476 17.38 -39.44 -10.57
C LEU A 476 16.57 -39.42 -9.26
N ARG A 477 15.33 -39.05 -9.40
CA ARG A 477 14.37 -38.93 -8.30
C ARG A 477 13.20 -39.86 -8.55
N TYR A 478 12.69 -40.50 -7.51
CA TYR A 478 11.55 -41.38 -7.57
C TYR A 478 10.48 -40.87 -6.61
N ARG A 479 9.26 -40.69 -7.12
CA ARG A 479 8.11 -40.36 -6.28
C ARG A 479 7.44 -41.62 -5.78
N ILE A 480 7.17 -41.70 -4.48
CA ILE A 480 6.40 -42.78 -3.89
C ILE A 480 4.95 -42.67 -4.34
N THR A 481 4.41 -43.70 -4.99
CA THR A 481 3.04 -43.77 -5.45
C THR A 481 2.18 -44.64 -4.52
N GLY A 482 2.79 -45.58 -3.78
CA GLY A 482 2.14 -46.38 -2.77
C GLY A 482 3.12 -46.69 -1.65
N PHE A 483 2.61 -46.83 -0.43
CA PHE A 483 3.43 -46.98 0.77
C PHE A 483 2.88 -48.09 1.68
N SER A 484 3.81 -48.93 2.15
CA SER A 484 3.62 -49.82 3.32
C SER A 484 4.96 -49.96 4.06
N ALA A 485 4.93 -50.54 5.25
CA ALA A 485 6.16 -50.69 6.06
C ALA A 485 7.26 -51.55 5.40
N SER A 486 6.93 -52.43 4.50
CA SER A 486 7.90 -53.31 3.82
C SER A 486 7.97 -53.15 2.31
N LEU A 487 7.09 -52.34 1.72
CA LEU A 487 7.00 -52.18 0.26
C LEU A 487 6.57 -50.77 -0.09
N ILE A 488 7.32 -50.10 -0.97
CA ILE A 488 6.92 -48.86 -1.63
C ILE A 488 6.84 -49.06 -3.14
N THR A 489 5.85 -48.46 -3.77
CA THR A 489 5.80 -48.34 -5.22
C THR A 489 6.21 -46.95 -5.62
N VAL A 490 6.91 -46.81 -6.73
CA VAL A 490 7.52 -45.52 -7.15
C VAL A 490 7.35 -45.30 -8.65
N GLU A 491 7.43 -44.04 -9.02
CA GLU A 491 7.59 -43.57 -10.41
C GLU A 491 8.86 -42.71 -10.51
N ARG A 492 9.62 -42.87 -11.58
CA ARG A 492 10.80 -42.06 -11.84
C ARG A 492 10.37 -40.65 -12.27
N LEU A 493 11.12 -39.64 -11.84
CA LEU A 493 10.89 -38.24 -12.24
C LEU A 493 11.98 -37.79 -13.20
N THR A 494 11.59 -36.99 -14.16
CA THR A 494 12.50 -36.22 -15.03
C THR A 494 13.25 -35.15 -14.23
N SER A 495 14.26 -34.51 -14.83
CA SER A 495 14.95 -33.37 -14.21
C SER A 495 14.00 -32.21 -13.86
N THR A 496 12.91 -32.01 -14.61
CA THR A 496 11.89 -31.01 -14.37
C THR A 496 10.85 -31.39 -13.30
N GLY A 497 10.89 -32.64 -12.80
CA GLY A 497 9.96 -33.17 -11.77
C GLY A 497 8.66 -33.75 -12.32
N ALA A 498 8.50 -33.88 -13.63
CA ALA A 498 7.42 -34.61 -14.25
C ALA A 498 7.69 -36.12 -14.19
N THR A 499 6.64 -36.95 -14.29
CA THR A 499 6.78 -38.41 -14.35
C THR A 499 7.47 -38.80 -15.65
N ASP A 500 8.51 -39.63 -15.55
CA ASP A 500 9.23 -40.21 -16.70
C ASP A 500 8.50 -41.44 -17.24
N THR A 501 7.69 -41.23 -18.27
CA THR A 501 6.90 -42.29 -18.90
C THR A 501 7.73 -43.28 -19.72
N ALA A 502 8.99 -42.94 -20.02
CA ALA A 502 9.91 -43.82 -20.73
C ALA A 502 10.68 -44.77 -19.83
N TRP A 503 10.55 -44.61 -18.50
CA TRP A 503 11.22 -45.47 -17.55
C TRP A 503 10.56 -46.88 -17.52
N PRO A 504 11.32 -47.93 -17.80
CA PRO A 504 10.75 -49.30 -17.84
C PRO A 504 10.58 -49.93 -16.47
N GLY A 505 10.98 -49.26 -15.39
CA GLY A 505 11.04 -49.82 -14.04
C GLY A 505 12.45 -50.32 -13.68
N PHE A 506 12.55 -50.88 -12.47
CA PHE A 506 13.76 -51.51 -11.98
C PHE A 506 13.83 -52.95 -12.49
N ASP A 507 15.00 -53.45 -12.80
CA ASP A 507 15.23 -54.88 -12.95
C ASP A 507 15.17 -55.59 -11.59
N LEU A 508 14.91 -56.89 -11.62
CA LEU A 508 14.93 -57.70 -10.39
C LEU A 508 16.35 -57.74 -9.81
N MET A 509 16.55 -57.07 -8.69
CA MET A 509 17.83 -56.94 -8.06
C MET A 509 17.73 -56.83 -6.55
N GLN A 510 18.67 -57.42 -5.81
CA GLN A 510 18.80 -57.26 -4.38
C GLN A 510 20.07 -56.43 -4.09
N SER A 511 19.93 -55.41 -3.28
CA SER A 511 21.05 -54.59 -2.83
C SER A 511 21.24 -54.77 -1.32
N VAL A 512 22.45 -55.09 -0.91
CA VAL A 512 22.84 -55.18 0.50
C VAL A 512 23.59 -53.89 0.85
N ASN A 513 23.30 -53.31 2.01
CA ASN A 513 23.85 -52.03 2.42
C ASN A 513 23.49 -50.83 1.49
N GLY A 514 22.38 -50.95 0.78
CA GLY A 514 21.84 -49.81 0.04
C GLY A 514 21.37 -48.72 0.98
N LEU A 515 21.37 -47.50 0.46
CA LEU A 515 20.86 -46.32 1.15
C LEU A 515 19.73 -45.70 0.34
N ILE A 516 18.55 -45.61 0.95
CA ILE A 516 17.42 -44.84 0.40
C ILE A 516 17.19 -43.65 1.29
N THR A 517 17.30 -42.44 0.72
CA THR A 517 17.12 -41.17 1.42
C THR A 517 16.01 -40.37 0.81
N LEU A 518 15.38 -39.50 1.59
CA LEU A 518 14.50 -38.52 1.05
C LEU A 518 15.27 -37.52 0.17
N ASP A 519 14.69 -37.16 -0.97
CA ASP A 519 15.21 -36.08 -1.77
C ASP A 519 15.08 -34.76 -1.01
N PRO A 520 16.11 -33.87 -1.03
CA PRO A 520 16.03 -32.57 -0.37
C PRO A 520 14.82 -31.71 -0.75
N SER A 521 14.25 -31.93 -1.92
CA SER A 521 13.01 -31.21 -2.34
C SER A 521 11.80 -31.50 -1.44
N ASN A 522 11.76 -32.61 -0.69
CA ASN A 522 10.72 -32.85 0.31
C ASN A 522 10.81 -31.89 1.51
N LEU A 523 11.98 -31.34 1.72
CA LEU A 523 12.30 -30.37 2.78
C LEU A 523 12.18 -28.92 2.27
N GLU A 524 11.99 -28.73 0.99
CA GLU A 524 11.79 -27.41 0.39
C GLU A 524 10.35 -26.94 0.64
N GLY A 525 10.20 -25.65 0.93
CA GLY A 525 8.89 -25.03 0.98
C GLY A 525 8.19 -25.09 -0.38
N GLY A 526 6.87 -25.10 -0.36
CA GLY A 526 6.08 -24.96 -1.58
C GLY A 526 6.30 -23.59 -2.23
N TYR A 527 6.10 -23.50 -3.55
CA TYR A 527 6.08 -22.20 -4.23
C TYR A 527 4.98 -21.31 -3.68
N ARG A 528 5.32 -20.03 -3.49
CA ARG A 528 4.37 -18.93 -3.29
C ARG A 528 4.29 -18.13 -4.60
N GLY A 529 3.09 -17.90 -5.14
CA GLY A 529 2.83 -17.32 -6.47
C GLY A 529 2.31 -18.39 -7.42
N TRP A 530 2.02 -18.15 -8.69
CA TRP A 530 2.43 -17.02 -9.52
C TRP A 530 1.62 -15.73 -9.22
N PHE A 531 2.30 -14.63 -8.91
CA PHE A 531 1.67 -13.34 -8.75
C PHE A 531 2.00 -12.44 -9.92
N SER A 532 0.99 -11.78 -10.49
CA SER A 532 1.19 -10.83 -11.57
C SER A 532 1.83 -9.55 -11.03
N CYS A 533 2.93 -9.10 -11.63
CA CYS A 533 3.68 -7.94 -11.16
C CYS A 533 3.28 -6.63 -11.85
N ALA A 534 2.40 -6.68 -12.85
CA ALA A 534 1.91 -5.48 -13.53
C ALA A 534 0.47 -5.69 -14.00
N PRO A 535 -0.34 -4.62 -14.11
CA PRO A 535 -1.67 -4.68 -14.67
C PRO A 535 -1.69 -5.20 -16.11
N LYS A 536 -2.83 -5.74 -16.53
CA LYS A 536 -3.01 -6.19 -17.90
C LYS A 536 -2.87 -5.03 -18.89
N GLY A 537 -2.00 -5.21 -19.90
CA GLY A 537 -1.72 -4.21 -20.92
C GLY A 537 -0.55 -3.28 -20.60
N GLU A 538 0.07 -3.39 -19.41
CA GLU A 538 1.27 -2.65 -19.07
C GLU A 538 2.51 -3.56 -19.10
N LEU A 539 3.58 -3.06 -19.72
CA LEU A 539 4.87 -3.75 -19.82
C LEU A 539 5.88 -3.04 -18.91
N VAL A 540 6.72 -3.82 -18.26
CA VAL A 540 7.77 -3.33 -17.36
C VAL A 540 9.13 -3.91 -17.77
N THR A 541 10.22 -3.26 -17.36
CA THR A 541 11.60 -3.69 -17.67
C THR A 541 12.37 -4.16 -16.47
N GLU A 542 11.87 -3.91 -15.28
CA GLU A 542 12.56 -4.27 -14.05
C GLU A 542 11.58 -4.80 -12.99
N LEU A 543 12.05 -5.81 -12.25
CA LEU A 543 11.45 -6.33 -11.04
C LEU A 543 12.35 -6.03 -9.85
N GLU A 544 11.74 -5.87 -8.70
CA GLU A 544 12.44 -5.83 -7.42
C GLU A 544 11.70 -6.74 -6.44
N TYR A 545 12.45 -7.63 -5.78
CA TYR A 545 11.89 -8.45 -4.73
C TYR A 545 12.76 -8.40 -3.48
N THR A 546 12.10 -8.55 -2.34
CA THR A 546 12.75 -8.48 -1.02
C THR A 546 12.42 -9.74 -0.23
N VAL A 547 13.44 -10.35 0.34
CA VAL A 547 13.31 -11.45 1.30
C VAL A 547 13.79 -10.98 2.67
N PHE A 548 13.19 -11.54 3.72
CA PHE A 548 13.41 -11.10 5.08
C PHE A 548 13.48 -12.27 6.04
N HIS A 549 14.52 -12.27 6.89
CA HIS A 549 14.71 -13.21 7.99
C HIS A 549 14.33 -12.53 9.31
N PRO A 550 13.10 -12.67 9.79
CA PRO A 550 12.58 -11.90 10.93
C PRO A 550 13.23 -12.26 12.25
N GLU A 551 13.72 -13.48 12.37
CA GLU A 551 14.37 -14.01 13.59
C GLU A 551 15.89 -14.10 13.44
N GLY A 552 16.43 -13.48 12.37
CA GLY A 552 17.84 -13.61 12.00
C GLY A 552 18.13 -14.88 11.22
N LEU A 553 19.40 -15.12 11.00
CA LEU A 553 19.91 -16.30 10.29
C LEU A 553 21.11 -16.83 11.09
N CYS A 554 20.92 -17.91 11.86
CA CYS A 554 21.97 -18.52 12.65
C CYS A 554 21.63 -19.95 13.10
N GLY A 555 22.63 -20.71 13.46
CA GLY A 555 22.51 -21.92 14.24
C GLY A 555 22.79 -21.66 15.72
N ILE A 556 22.02 -22.29 16.61
CA ILE A 556 22.18 -22.12 18.07
C ILE A 556 22.58 -23.46 18.63
N GLY A 557 23.82 -23.56 19.17
CA GLY A 557 24.32 -24.74 19.85
C GLY A 557 23.67 -24.96 21.21
N ARG A 558 23.88 -26.16 21.80
CA ARG A 558 23.28 -26.53 23.10
C ARG A 558 23.68 -25.62 24.26
N GLU A 559 24.83 -24.97 24.16
CA GLU A 559 25.35 -24.03 25.17
C GLU A 559 25.10 -22.57 24.77
N GLY A 560 24.27 -22.32 23.73
CA GLY A 560 23.92 -20.99 23.26
C GLY A 560 24.92 -20.35 22.29
N GLN A 561 25.95 -21.08 21.84
CA GLN A 561 26.88 -20.58 20.82
C GLN A 561 26.14 -20.34 19.52
N ILE A 562 26.53 -19.26 18.84
CA ILE A 562 25.98 -18.90 17.54
C ILE A 562 26.90 -19.37 16.44
N TYR A 563 26.35 -20.05 15.45
CA TYR A 563 27.04 -20.54 14.26
C TYR A 563 26.50 -19.91 12.99
N GLU A 564 27.35 -19.76 12.00
CA GLU A 564 26.90 -19.37 10.66
C GLU A 564 26.10 -20.48 10.02
N VAL A 565 24.98 -20.14 9.44
CA VAL A 565 24.15 -21.04 8.65
C VAL A 565 23.80 -20.41 7.31
N ARG A 566 23.43 -21.27 6.37
CA ARG A 566 23.01 -20.85 5.03
C ARG A 566 21.50 -20.92 4.88
N SER A 567 20.93 -19.95 4.18
CA SER A 567 19.55 -19.97 3.70
C SER A 567 19.54 -19.81 2.19
N PHE A 568 18.71 -20.55 1.51
CA PHE A 568 18.67 -20.57 0.06
C PHE A 568 17.25 -20.43 -0.45
N HIS A 569 17.05 -19.60 -1.48
CA HIS A 569 15.76 -19.48 -2.12
C HIS A 569 15.89 -19.45 -3.64
N THR A 570 14.83 -19.88 -4.32
CA THR A 570 14.67 -19.80 -5.76
C THR A 570 13.56 -18.82 -6.06
N PHE A 571 13.87 -17.77 -6.80
CA PHE A 571 12.92 -16.81 -7.36
C PHE A 571 12.77 -17.10 -8.85
N GLU A 572 11.54 -17.20 -9.31
CA GLU A 572 11.23 -17.49 -10.70
C GLU A 572 10.27 -16.43 -11.25
N PHE A 573 10.49 -16.05 -12.49
CA PHE A 573 9.58 -15.18 -13.21
C PHE A 573 9.43 -15.61 -14.67
N ARG A 574 8.31 -15.23 -15.27
CA ARG A 574 8.01 -15.44 -16.69
C ARG A 574 7.05 -14.37 -17.18
N ASP A 575 6.87 -14.29 -18.48
CA ASP A 575 5.84 -13.44 -19.09
C ASP A 575 4.46 -14.08 -18.89
N ALA A 576 3.56 -13.34 -18.21
CA ALA A 576 2.21 -13.79 -17.90
C ALA A 576 1.29 -13.87 -19.13
N ASP A 577 1.56 -13.07 -20.18
CA ASP A 577 0.69 -13.01 -21.35
C ASP A 577 1.00 -14.12 -22.37
N THR A 578 2.26 -14.57 -22.43
CA THR A 578 2.69 -15.62 -23.36
C THR A 578 2.94 -16.96 -22.68
N ALA A 579 2.89 -17.02 -21.34
CA ALA A 579 3.37 -18.15 -20.56
C ALA A 579 4.77 -18.62 -20.99
N GLY A 580 5.65 -17.66 -21.28
CA GLY A 580 6.99 -17.86 -21.82
C GLY A 580 7.92 -18.70 -20.94
N PRO A 581 9.18 -18.88 -21.35
CA PRO A 581 10.14 -19.66 -20.58
C PRO A 581 10.36 -19.04 -19.19
N VAL A 582 10.46 -19.92 -18.18
CA VAL A 582 10.69 -19.51 -16.80
C VAL A 582 12.17 -19.13 -16.62
N THR A 583 12.42 -17.92 -16.17
CA THR A 583 13.77 -17.52 -15.71
C THR A 583 13.89 -17.83 -14.22
N VAL A 584 14.97 -18.51 -13.85
CA VAL A 584 15.24 -18.97 -12.49
C VAL A 584 16.41 -18.20 -11.92
N LEU A 585 16.23 -17.60 -10.74
CA LEU A 585 17.27 -16.92 -9.97
C LEU A 585 17.43 -17.61 -8.63
N GLU A 586 18.62 -18.09 -8.35
CA GLU A 586 18.99 -18.74 -7.10
C GLU A 586 19.85 -17.77 -6.27
N LYS A 587 19.49 -17.62 -5.00
CA LYS A 587 20.21 -16.76 -4.06
C LYS A 587 20.50 -17.49 -2.76
N GLU A 588 21.71 -17.32 -2.28
CA GLU A 588 22.19 -17.85 -1.02
C GLU A 588 22.50 -16.71 -0.06
N HIS A 589 22.08 -16.86 1.19
CA HIS A 589 22.39 -15.96 2.29
C HIS A 589 23.20 -16.70 3.35
N TRP A 590 24.20 -16.04 3.87
CA TRP A 590 24.98 -16.49 5.03
C TRP A 590 24.69 -15.61 6.22
N GLY A 591 24.56 -16.18 7.39
CA GLY A 591 24.34 -15.42 8.59
C GLY A 591 24.75 -16.19 9.86
N GLY A 592 25.29 -15.46 10.83
CA GLY A 592 25.66 -15.90 12.15
C GLY A 592 25.11 -14.94 13.21
N THR A 593 23.87 -14.44 13.05
CA THR A 593 23.26 -13.51 13.98
C THR A 593 21.77 -13.82 14.17
N ARG A 594 21.28 -13.56 15.39
CA ARG A 594 19.84 -13.60 15.73
C ARG A 594 19.09 -12.34 15.31
N ASP A 595 19.82 -11.31 14.94
CA ASP A 595 19.19 -10.05 14.52
C ASP A 595 18.52 -10.21 13.17
N ALA A 596 17.39 -9.60 13.02
CA ALA A 596 16.62 -9.62 11.77
C ALA A 596 17.44 -9.08 10.58
N GLN A 597 17.29 -9.69 9.42
CA GLN A 597 18.04 -9.36 8.20
C GLN A 597 17.12 -9.33 6.99
N GLY A 598 17.34 -8.38 6.09
CA GLY A 598 16.62 -8.26 4.83
C GLY A 598 17.56 -8.16 3.63
N PHE A 599 17.09 -8.65 2.49
CA PHE A 599 17.85 -8.65 1.24
C PHE A 599 16.92 -8.23 0.10
N THR A 600 17.29 -7.19 -0.61
CA THR A 600 16.54 -6.70 -1.77
C THR A 600 17.32 -6.95 -3.04
N TYR A 601 16.67 -7.52 -4.03
CA TYR A 601 17.23 -7.85 -5.34
C TYR A 601 16.48 -7.12 -6.43
N ARG A 602 17.22 -6.44 -7.30
CA ARG A 602 16.71 -5.80 -8.49
C ARG A 602 17.06 -6.64 -9.72
N VAL A 603 16.09 -6.90 -10.55
CA VAL A 603 16.21 -7.81 -11.70
C VAL A 603 15.78 -7.06 -12.95
N THR A 604 16.73 -6.90 -13.90
CA THR A 604 16.41 -6.38 -15.22
C THR A 604 15.82 -7.51 -16.07
N LEU A 605 14.67 -7.26 -16.68
CA LEU A 605 13.98 -8.23 -17.52
C LEU A 605 14.65 -8.30 -18.90
N PRO A 606 14.64 -9.45 -19.57
CA PRO A 606 15.30 -9.62 -20.87
C PRO A 606 14.64 -8.79 -21.99
N TYR A 607 13.38 -8.45 -21.85
CA TYR A 607 12.60 -7.56 -22.71
C TYR A 607 11.43 -6.97 -21.93
N PRO A 608 10.82 -5.87 -22.39
CA PRO A 608 9.61 -5.35 -21.75
C PRO A 608 8.49 -6.39 -21.79
N MET A 609 7.99 -6.81 -20.63
CA MET A 609 6.96 -7.83 -20.49
C MET A 609 6.02 -7.51 -19.32
N ARG A 610 4.91 -8.23 -19.22
CA ARG A 610 4.07 -8.28 -18.03
C ARG A 610 4.47 -9.50 -17.20
N PRO A 611 5.37 -9.36 -16.22
CA PRO A 611 5.89 -10.51 -15.51
C PRO A 611 4.90 -11.03 -14.47
N GLU A 612 4.93 -12.36 -14.28
CA GLU A 612 4.43 -13.00 -13.07
C GLU A 612 5.58 -13.73 -12.38
N ALA A 613 5.58 -13.74 -11.06
CA ALA A 613 6.68 -14.26 -10.27
C ALA A 613 6.22 -15.20 -9.17
N ARG A 614 7.10 -16.13 -8.80
CA ARG A 614 6.94 -17.04 -7.66
C ARG A 614 8.27 -17.27 -6.97
N ILE A 615 8.21 -17.69 -5.72
CA ILE A 615 9.39 -17.96 -4.90
C ILE A 615 9.20 -19.20 -4.04
N LYS A 616 10.27 -19.88 -3.72
CA LYS A 616 10.28 -20.94 -2.71
C LYS A 616 11.58 -20.93 -1.90
N LYS A 617 11.51 -21.37 -0.65
CA LYS A 617 12.68 -21.72 0.15
C LYS A 617 13.25 -23.04 -0.35
N ARG A 618 14.56 -23.12 -0.50
CA ARG A 618 15.26 -24.37 -0.83
C ARG A 618 15.93 -24.95 0.39
N PHE A 619 16.02 -26.25 0.40
CA PHE A 619 16.86 -26.97 1.36
C PHE A 619 18.34 -26.79 1.01
N VAL A 620 19.15 -26.50 2.01
CA VAL A 620 20.62 -26.44 1.88
C VAL A 620 21.24 -27.28 2.99
N SER A 621 22.14 -28.18 2.60
CA SER A 621 22.97 -28.92 3.56
C SER A 621 23.88 -27.91 4.29
N GLN A 622 23.78 -27.86 5.60
CA GLN A 622 24.62 -26.96 6.40
C GLN A 622 26.04 -27.54 6.56
N PRO A 623 27.10 -26.71 6.64
CA PRO A 623 28.45 -27.19 6.92
C PRO A 623 28.50 -27.74 8.35
N GLY A 624 29.01 -28.96 8.46
CA GLY A 624 29.29 -29.65 9.73
C GLY A 624 28.10 -30.38 10.38
N ASN A 625 28.39 -31.23 11.35
CA ASN A 625 27.41 -31.91 12.21
C ASN A 625 26.89 -30.91 13.26
N ILE A 626 25.98 -30.07 12.88
CA ILE A 626 25.40 -29.10 13.78
C ILE A 626 24.21 -29.72 14.48
N ASP A 627 24.44 -30.17 15.70
CA ASP A 627 23.43 -30.55 16.69
C ASP A 627 22.78 -29.27 17.27
N SER A 628 22.34 -28.37 16.39
CA SER A 628 21.91 -27.05 16.78
C SER A 628 20.52 -26.75 16.21
N GLU A 629 19.73 -26.02 16.97
CA GLU A 629 18.52 -25.41 16.50
C GLU A 629 18.86 -24.35 15.43
N LYS A 630 18.18 -24.38 14.30
CA LYS A 630 18.42 -23.43 13.20
C LYS A 630 17.34 -22.37 13.19
N GLN A 631 17.77 -21.11 13.20
CA GLN A 631 16.92 -19.97 12.89
C GLN A 631 17.19 -19.58 11.44
N ASP A 632 16.35 -20.06 10.53
CA ASP A 632 16.45 -19.81 9.10
C ASP A 632 15.08 -19.49 8.47
N LYS A 633 14.15 -18.98 9.30
CA LYS A 633 12.85 -18.51 8.83
C LYS A 633 13.05 -17.41 7.78
N ILE A 634 12.36 -17.52 6.66
CA ILE A 634 12.45 -16.58 5.55
C ILE A 634 11.05 -16.19 5.08
N ASN A 635 10.82 -14.91 4.91
CA ASN A 635 9.58 -14.35 4.39
C ASN A 635 9.85 -13.66 3.05
N TRP A 636 8.94 -13.81 2.10
CA TRP A 636 8.91 -12.97 0.91
C TRP A 636 8.25 -11.64 1.31
N TYR A 637 9.08 -10.62 1.53
CA TYR A 637 8.69 -9.38 2.18
C TYR A 637 8.11 -8.35 1.23
N GLY A 638 8.51 -8.37 -0.04
CA GLY A 638 8.00 -7.45 -1.05
C GLY A 638 8.30 -7.92 -2.47
N LEU A 639 7.41 -7.57 -3.38
CA LEU A 639 7.54 -7.76 -4.81
C LEU A 639 6.99 -6.53 -5.51
N ARG A 640 7.75 -5.98 -6.45
CA ARG A 640 7.31 -4.81 -7.21
C ARG A 640 7.92 -4.76 -8.60
N SER A 641 7.31 -4.01 -9.50
CA SER A 641 7.82 -3.76 -10.84
C SER A 641 7.88 -2.28 -11.17
N LEU A 642 8.85 -1.87 -11.99
CA LEU A 642 9.08 -0.48 -12.35
C LEU A 642 8.17 -0.07 -13.51
N ARG A 643 7.34 0.94 -13.32
CA ARG A 643 6.48 1.52 -14.37
C ARG A 643 7.33 2.23 -15.43
N GLN A 644 7.02 1.97 -16.71
CA GLN A 644 7.72 2.61 -17.83
C GLN A 644 7.35 4.09 -17.99
N ILE A 645 6.07 4.41 -17.79
CA ILE A 645 5.56 5.77 -17.94
C ILE A 645 5.43 6.39 -16.54
N ARG A 646 6.13 7.49 -16.34
CA ARG A 646 6.12 8.24 -15.09
C ARG A 646 6.17 9.74 -15.36
N PRO A 647 5.56 10.57 -14.52
CA PRO A 647 5.77 12.01 -14.57
C PRO A 647 7.23 12.35 -14.21
N THR A 648 7.88 13.13 -15.03
CA THR A 648 9.23 13.67 -14.74
C THR A 648 9.20 15.05 -14.12
N SER A 649 8.02 15.69 -14.09
CA SER A 649 7.79 16.98 -13.45
C SER A 649 6.32 17.13 -13.06
N TYR A 650 6.06 18.03 -12.13
CA TYR A 650 4.71 18.37 -11.64
C TYR A 650 4.51 19.89 -11.75
N PRO A 651 3.92 20.39 -12.86
CA PRO A 651 3.95 21.81 -13.18
C PRO A 651 3.13 22.69 -12.23
N GLY A 652 2.16 22.13 -11.53
CA GLY A 652 1.26 22.90 -10.66
C GLY A 652 1.52 22.75 -9.16
N MET A 653 2.59 22.08 -8.73
CA MET A 653 2.76 21.76 -7.31
C MET A 653 4.22 21.66 -6.86
N THR A 654 4.44 21.96 -5.57
CA THR A 654 5.69 21.68 -4.89
C THR A 654 5.71 20.25 -4.37
N VAL A 655 6.80 19.53 -4.64
CA VAL A 655 6.99 18.11 -4.34
C VAL A 655 8.23 17.92 -3.47
N MET A 656 8.18 16.98 -2.55
CA MET A 656 9.30 16.58 -1.70
C MET A 656 9.68 15.14 -1.98
N ALA A 657 10.94 14.90 -2.36
CA ALA A 657 11.53 13.56 -2.42
C ALA A 657 12.30 13.33 -1.12
N LEU A 658 11.96 12.27 -0.41
CA LEU A 658 12.52 11.96 0.90
C LEU A 658 12.97 10.50 0.94
N GLN A 659 14.22 10.27 1.32
CA GLN A 659 14.78 8.95 1.62
C GLN A 659 15.21 8.93 3.08
N ILE A 660 14.84 7.86 3.79
CA ILE A 660 15.13 7.72 5.22
C ILE A 660 15.71 6.34 5.46
N ARG A 661 16.80 6.28 6.22
CA ARG A 661 17.35 5.03 6.73
C ARG A 661 16.72 4.69 8.09
N GLY A 662 16.27 3.46 8.25
CA GLY A 662 15.84 2.93 9.55
C GLY A 662 16.98 2.89 10.56
N GLY A 663 16.72 3.25 11.80
CA GLY A 663 17.72 3.23 12.87
C GLY A 663 17.18 3.73 14.20
N ASP A 664 17.98 3.59 15.26
CA ASP A 664 17.63 3.91 16.66
C ASP A 664 17.17 5.37 16.88
N ARG A 665 17.52 6.29 15.97
CA ARG A 665 17.16 7.70 16.06
C ARG A 665 15.70 7.99 15.67
N LEU A 666 15.08 7.07 14.92
CA LEU A 666 13.67 7.10 14.57
C LEU A 666 12.98 6.04 15.40
N SER A 667 12.53 6.38 16.61
CA SER A 667 11.92 5.41 17.50
C SER A 667 10.68 4.79 16.84
N ALA A 668 10.55 3.47 16.88
CA ALA A 668 9.45 2.69 16.34
C ALA A 668 8.07 3.05 16.92
N GLN A 669 7.99 3.92 17.92
CA GLN A 669 6.78 4.34 18.61
C GLN A 669 6.38 5.79 18.36
N SER A 670 7.24 6.64 17.80
CA SER A 670 6.80 7.95 17.33
C SER A 670 6.16 7.80 15.96
N GLU A 671 5.00 8.40 15.78
CA GLU A 671 4.42 8.55 14.45
C GLU A 671 5.47 9.18 13.53
N SER A 672 6.13 8.37 12.73
CA SER A 672 7.19 8.79 11.80
C SER A 672 6.57 9.52 10.60
N GLN A 673 5.76 10.53 10.90
CA GLN A 673 5.11 11.36 9.91
C GLN A 673 6.05 12.47 9.46
N ALA A 674 6.38 12.50 8.18
CA ALA A 674 7.09 13.63 7.61
C ALA A 674 6.23 14.88 7.70
N ASN A 675 6.77 15.95 8.26
CA ASN A 675 6.11 17.25 8.36
C ASN A 675 7.12 18.36 8.06
N LEU A 676 6.60 19.50 7.66
CA LEU A 676 7.41 20.68 7.36
C LEU A 676 6.64 21.97 7.60
N ILE A 677 7.37 23.07 7.77
CA ILE A 677 6.78 24.40 7.77
C ILE A 677 7.11 25.03 6.42
N GLY A 678 6.05 25.37 5.67
CA GLY A 678 6.17 26.00 4.37
C GLY A 678 5.58 27.40 4.36
N THR A 679 6.12 28.27 3.51
CA THR A 679 5.58 29.61 3.24
C THR A 679 5.24 29.69 1.76
N ARG A 680 4.02 30.14 1.44
CA ARG A 680 3.56 30.34 0.06
C ARG A 680 4.39 31.40 -0.64
N VAL A 681 4.79 31.15 -1.89
CA VAL A 681 5.49 32.11 -2.75
C VAL A 681 4.51 32.65 -3.77
N LEU A 682 4.29 33.97 -3.77
CA LEU A 682 3.36 34.68 -4.65
C LEU A 682 3.96 35.97 -5.17
N PRO A 683 3.52 36.47 -6.36
CA PRO A 683 3.80 37.83 -6.80
C PRO A 683 3.26 38.83 -5.77
N LEU A 684 4.05 39.80 -5.44
CA LEU A 684 3.65 40.90 -4.58
C LEU A 684 3.28 42.12 -5.42
N ARG A 685 2.42 43.00 -4.87
CA ARG A 685 2.11 44.28 -5.46
C ARG A 685 2.19 45.40 -4.41
N TYR A 686 3.01 46.36 -4.69
CA TYR A 686 3.17 47.54 -3.84
C TYR A 686 3.18 48.82 -4.67
N ALA A 687 2.44 49.84 -4.22
CA ALA A 687 2.39 51.16 -4.82
C ALA A 687 2.25 51.14 -6.36
N GLY A 688 1.32 50.33 -6.84
CA GLY A 688 1.02 50.26 -8.28
C GLY A 688 1.93 49.31 -9.09
N THR A 689 2.93 48.68 -8.50
CA THR A 689 3.93 47.90 -9.22
C THR A 689 3.92 46.44 -8.78
N TRP A 690 3.88 45.48 -9.77
CA TRP A 690 4.05 44.07 -9.53
C TRP A 690 5.54 43.76 -9.30
N LEU A 691 5.85 43.05 -8.23
CA LEU A 691 7.19 42.56 -7.85
C LEU A 691 7.31 41.07 -8.14
N PRO A 692 8.56 40.54 -8.26
CA PRO A 692 8.79 39.11 -8.40
C PRO A 692 8.15 38.30 -7.27
N PRO A 693 7.82 36.98 -7.51
CA PRO A 693 7.29 36.13 -6.47
C PRO A 693 8.24 35.99 -5.27
N GLU A 694 7.74 36.25 -4.08
CA GLU A 694 8.44 36.09 -2.81
C GLU A 694 7.59 35.33 -1.78
N PRO A 695 8.23 34.73 -0.76
CA PRO A 695 7.51 34.10 0.33
C PRO A 695 6.69 35.14 1.09
N THR A 696 5.38 34.91 1.16
CA THR A 696 4.48 35.90 1.78
C THR A 696 3.40 35.26 2.63
N ARG A 697 2.97 36.01 3.65
CA ARG A 697 1.84 35.71 4.53
C ARG A 697 0.73 36.75 4.39
N GLU A 698 0.89 37.68 3.49
CA GLU A 698 0.03 38.85 3.33
C GLU A 698 -1.31 38.48 2.69
N ILE A 699 -2.36 39.16 3.13
CA ILE A 699 -3.74 38.88 2.72
C ILE A 699 -3.94 39.19 1.22
N VAL A 700 -3.50 40.37 0.78
CA VAL A 700 -3.76 40.87 -0.58
C VAL A 700 -3.11 40.02 -1.66
N PRO A 701 -1.81 39.65 -1.58
CA PRO A 701 -1.19 38.76 -2.56
C PRO A 701 -1.92 37.42 -2.72
N TRP A 702 -2.42 36.86 -1.63
CA TRP A 702 -3.23 35.64 -1.69
C TRP A 702 -4.55 35.86 -2.42
N CYS A 703 -5.29 36.91 -2.07
CA CYS A 703 -6.57 37.23 -2.69
C CYS A 703 -6.43 37.51 -4.19
N LEU A 704 -5.42 38.31 -4.56
CA LEU A 704 -5.12 38.60 -5.97
C LEU A 704 -4.73 37.32 -6.74
N HIS A 705 -3.98 36.44 -6.12
CA HIS A 705 -3.66 35.12 -6.71
C HIS A 705 -4.94 34.31 -6.98
N VAL A 706 -5.89 34.28 -6.04
CA VAL A 706 -7.17 33.57 -6.23
C VAL A 706 -7.96 34.20 -7.37
N LEU A 707 -8.09 35.54 -7.41
CA LEU A 707 -8.81 36.25 -8.49
C LEU A 707 -8.18 35.99 -9.86
N LYS A 708 -6.83 36.11 -9.97
CA LYS A 708 -6.11 35.81 -11.21
C LYS A 708 -6.29 34.36 -11.66
N SER A 709 -6.34 33.40 -10.72
CA SER A 709 -6.60 31.99 -11.04
C SER A 709 -8.00 31.73 -11.59
N LEU A 710 -8.95 32.64 -11.33
CA LEU A 710 -10.30 32.63 -11.87
C LEU A 710 -10.44 33.36 -13.21
N GLY A 711 -9.36 33.99 -13.71
CA GLY A 711 -9.33 34.68 -14.99
C GLY A 711 -9.63 36.19 -14.92
N TYR A 712 -9.68 36.78 -13.70
CA TYR A 712 -9.77 38.24 -13.57
C TYR A 712 -8.44 38.89 -13.96
N GLU A 713 -8.49 39.90 -14.82
CA GLU A 713 -7.32 40.70 -15.20
C GLU A 713 -7.19 41.93 -14.33
N ASP A 714 -6.10 42.71 -14.52
CA ASP A 714 -5.84 43.93 -13.72
C ASP A 714 -6.94 45.01 -13.93
N GLU A 715 -7.54 45.03 -15.10
CA GLU A 715 -8.62 45.95 -15.47
C GLU A 715 -9.97 45.64 -14.81
N ASP A 716 -10.14 44.41 -14.31
CA ASP A 716 -11.35 43.97 -13.62
C ASP A 716 -11.32 44.23 -12.12
N ILE A 717 -10.18 44.68 -11.60
CA ILE A 717 -9.89 44.82 -10.17
C ILE A 717 -9.61 46.28 -9.83
N ASP A 718 -10.22 46.77 -8.75
CA ASP A 718 -9.93 48.10 -8.17
C ASP A 718 -8.59 48.11 -7.45
N LEU A 719 -7.48 47.98 -8.23
CA LEU A 719 -6.13 47.80 -7.70
C LEU A 719 -5.67 48.93 -6.77
N GLU A 720 -6.23 50.13 -6.92
CA GLU A 720 -5.89 51.29 -6.05
C GLU A 720 -6.39 51.03 -4.62
N GLU A 721 -7.63 50.59 -4.46
CA GLU A 721 -8.18 50.25 -3.13
C GLU A 721 -7.51 48.98 -2.54
N TRP A 722 -7.19 48.01 -3.39
CA TRP A 722 -6.44 46.82 -2.96
C TRP A 722 -5.01 47.21 -2.43
N ASP A 723 -4.30 48.07 -3.12
CA ASP A 723 -2.98 48.57 -2.69
C ASP A 723 -3.10 49.38 -1.38
N ARG A 724 -4.11 50.26 -1.27
CA ARG A 724 -4.36 51.04 -0.05
C ARG A 724 -4.58 50.14 1.15
N LEU A 725 -5.46 49.17 1.03
CA LEU A 725 -5.77 48.22 2.11
C LEU A 725 -4.61 47.28 2.40
N HIS A 726 -3.81 46.91 1.38
CA HIS A 726 -2.59 46.15 1.57
C HIS A 726 -1.65 46.90 2.55
N GLY A 727 -1.43 48.20 2.35
CA GLY A 727 -0.64 49.00 3.28
C GLY A 727 -1.21 49.00 4.71
N VAL A 728 -2.54 49.07 4.83
CA VAL A 728 -3.22 49.02 6.16
C VAL A 728 -3.01 47.66 6.84
N PHE A 729 -3.19 46.56 6.13
CA PHE A 729 -3.02 45.23 6.68
C PHE A 729 -1.57 44.98 7.10
N TYR A 730 -0.61 45.37 6.24
CA TYR A 730 0.80 45.26 6.50
C TYR A 730 1.21 46.05 7.75
N GLY A 731 0.79 47.32 7.85
CA GLY A 731 1.07 48.16 9.01
C GLY A 731 0.45 47.64 10.32
N ALA A 732 -0.68 46.96 10.26
CA ALA A 732 -1.31 46.35 11.41
C ALA A 732 -0.78 44.95 11.75
N GLY A 733 0.14 44.39 10.94
CA GLY A 733 0.66 43.03 11.08
C GLY A 733 -0.40 41.96 10.88
N GLN A 734 -1.40 42.22 10.05
CA GLN A 734 -2.47 41.28 9.72
C GLN A 734 -2.02 40.32 8.61
N THR A 735 -2.09 39.05 8.86
CA THR A 735 -1.65 37.98 7.95
C THR A 735 -2.72 36.92 7.77
N TYR A 736 -2.63 36.15 6.69
CA TYR A 736 -3.48 35.00 6.42
C TYR A 736 -2.64 33.76 6.28
N ASP A 737 -2.81 32.78 7.20
CA ASP A 737 -2.07 31.55 7.27
C ASP A 737 -3.05 30.37 7.32
N ALA A 738 -3.30 29.72 6.20
CA ALA A 738 -4.28 28.63 6.12
C ALA A 738 -3.83 27.50 5.20
N VAL A 739 -4.31 26.30 5.50
CA VAL A 739 -4.25 25.16 4.61
C VAL A 739 -5.65 24.88 4.11
N ILE A 740 -5.82 24.99 2.79
CA ILE A 740 -7.10 24.75 2.12
C ILE A 740 -7.02 23.36 1.52
N ASP A 741 -7.75 22.42 2.10
CA ASP A 741 -7.83 21.02 1.66
C ASP A 741 -9.28 20.49 1.63
N ASP A 742 -10.24 21.43 1.57
CA ASP A 742 -11.66 21.17 1.50
C ASP A 742 -12.27 21.63 0.15
N THR A 743 -13.58 21.50 0.01
CA THR A 743 -14.35 21.91 -1.16
C THR A 743 -14.91 23.34 -1.05
N SER A 744 -14.28 24.23 -0.26
CA SER A 744 -14.69 25.62 -0.12
C SER A 744 -14.64 26.34 -1.46
N THR A 745 -15.61 27.27 -1.67
CA THR A 745 -15.65 28.06 -2.89
C THR A 745 -14.54 29.11 -2.90
N ALA A 746 -14.18 29.62 -4.08
CA ALA A 746 -13.22 30.73 -4.17
C ALA A 746 -13.69 31.96 -3.40
N LYS A 747 -15.00 32.24 -3.38
CA LYS A 747 -15.60 33.31 -2.59
C LYS A 747 -15.37 33.12 -1.08
N ASP A 748 -15.53 31.87 -0.58
CA ASP A 748 -15.28 31.57 0.83
C ASP A 748 -13.81 31.75 1.17
N GLN A 749 -12.88 31.34 0.28
CA GLN A 749 -11.44 31.54 0.47
C GLN A 749 -11.05 33.01 0.52
N LEU A 750 -11.63 33.83 -0.36
CA LEU A 750 -11.42 35.27 -0.36
C LEU A 750 -11.97 35.92 0.91
N ASN A 751 -13.21 35.57 1.29
CA ASN A 751 -13.83 36.13 2.49
C ASN A 751 -13.09 35.70 3.77
N ASN A 752 -12.62 34.46 3.87
CA ASN A 752 -11.83 33.99 5.02
C ASN A 752 -10.50 34.78 5.15
N ALA A 753 -9.85 35.03 4.02
CA ALA A 753 -8.62 35.81 4.02
C ALA A 753 -8.88 37.28 4.40
N LEU A 754 -9.87 37.90 3.78
CA LEU A 754 -10.22 39.31 4.01
C LEU A 754 -10.76 39.57 5.42
N ALA A 755 -11.47 38.60 6.02
CA ALA A 755 -11.96 38.69 7.40
C ALA A 755 -10.80 38.86 8.40
N CYS A 756 -9.61 38.30 8.13
CA CYS A 756 -8.43 38.50 8.95
C CYS A 756 -7.95 39.97 8.97
N GLY A 757 -8.33 40.75 7.95
CA GLY A 757 -8.10 42.19 7.83
C GLY A 757 -9.32 43.04 8.14
N TYR A 758 -10.41 42.47 8.61
CA TYR A 758 -11.72 43.13 8.82
C TYR A 758 -12.31 43.71 7.52
N ALA A 759 -12.03 43.06 6.39
CA ALA A 759 -12.48 43.48 5.07
C ALA A 759 -13.38 42.42 4.44
N GLU A 760 -14.14 42.82 3.46
CA GLU A 760 -15.02 41.99 2.67
C GLU A 760 -14.89 42.35 1.19
N LEU A 761 -15.21 41.37 0.32
CA LEU A 761 -15.24 41.56 -1.12
C LEU A 761 -16.52 42.30 -1.54
N THR A 762 -16.36 43.30 -2.39
CA THR A 762 -17.48 44.06 -2.97
C THR A 762 -17.27 44.31 -4.46
N ILE A 763 -18.31 44.79 -5.15
CA ILE A 763 -18.22 45.30 -6.52
C ILE A 763 -18.48 46.79 -6.48
N LYS A 764 -17.52 47.57 -6.97
CA LYS A 764 -17.63 49.03 -7.02
C LYS A 764 -17.35 49.49 -8.45
N ASN A 765 -18.30 50.20 -9.04
CA ASN A 765 -18.21 50.69 -10.42
C ASN A 765 -17.89 49.60 -11.47
N GLY A 766 -18.37 48.36 -11.22
CA GLY A 766 -18.08 47.21 -12.10
C GLY A 766 -16.76 46.50 -11.83
N LEU A 767 -15.93 47.00 -10.96
CA LEU A 767 -14.65 46.41 -10.57
C LEU A 767 -14.78 45.63 -9.28
N VAL A 768 -13.99 44.54 -9.15
CA VAL A 768 -13.84 43.78 -7.93
C VAL A 768 -13.02 44.62 -6.95
N SER A 769 -13.67 45.07 -5.90
CA SER A 769 -13.07 45.98 -4.89
C SER A 769 -13.19 45.40 -3.50
N LEU A 770 -12.58 46.07 -2.55
CA LEU A 770 -12.64 45.75 -1.13
C LEU A 770 -13.37 46.82 -0.35
N VAL A 771 -13.96 46.42 0.75
CA VAL A 771 -14.47 47.30 1.76
C VAL A 771 -14.01 46.86 3.12
N ARG A 772 -13.55 47.77 3.98
CA ARG A 772 -13.05 47.48 5.31
C ARG A 772 -13.86 48.23 6.36
N ASP A 773 -14.19 47.51 7.43
CA ASP A 773 -14.69 48.16 8.66
C ASP A 773 -13.50 48.79 9.39
N GLU A 774 -13.38 50.12 9.25
CA GLU A 774 -12.22 50.87 9.78
C GLU A 774 -12.66 52.13 10.53
N PRO A 775 -11.83 52.62 11.46
CA PRO A 775 -12.08 53.86 12.17
C PRO A 775 -12.32 55.03 11.19
N ARG A 776 -13.38 55.83 11.40
CA ARG A 776 -13.67 57.02 10.67
C ARG A 776 -13.54 58.19 11.62
N ALA A 777 -12.89 59.28 11.17
CA ALA A 777 -13.11 60.57 11.81
C ALA A 777 -14.59 60.92 11.59
N ALA A 778 -15.24 61.45 12.60
CA ALA A 778 -16.66 61.77 12.51
C ALA A 778 -16.91 62.70 11.33
N PHE A 779 -17.54 62.13 10.30
CA PHE A 779 -17.87 62.79 9.05
C PHE A 779 -16.71 63.41 8.29
N ASP A 780 -15.49 62.88 8.43
CA ASP A 780 -14.35 63.29 7.67
C ASP A 780 -14.47 62.84 6.21
N ILE A 781 -14.43 63.75 5.29
CA ILE A 781 -14.58 63.56 3.85
C ILE A 781 -13.23 63.38 3.14
N THR A 782 -12.10 63.40 3.86
CA THR A 782 -10.75 63.36 3.26
C THR A 782 -10.34 61.97 2.81
N TYR A 783 -10.90 60.92 3.39
CA TYR A 783 -10.55 59.52 3.09
C TYR A 783 -11.79 58.67 2.79
N GLY A 784 -11.81 58.07 1.64
CA GLY A 784 -12.88 57.12 1.21
C GLY A 784 -14.08 57.79 0.50
N PRO A 785 -15.17 57.02 0.22
CA PRO A 785 -16.35 57.56 -0.42
C PRO A 785 -16.96 58.62 0.44
N LYS A 786 -17.44 59.72 -0.24
CA LYS A 786 -18.05 60.87 0.44
C LYS A 786 -19.23 60.44 1.30
N THR A 787 -19.27 60.90 2.55
CA THR A 787 -20.39 60.70 3.47
C THR A 787 -21.69 61.21 2.85
N GLN A 788 -22.71 60.33 2.74
CA GLN A 788 -24.02 60.73 2.21
C GLN A 788 -24.92 61.19 3.33
N THR A 789 -25.87 62.08 3.01
CA THR A 789 -26.82 62.62 3.96
C THR A 789 -28.23 62.06 3.67
N TYR A 790 -28.89 61.59 4.73
CA TYR A 790 -30.29 61.15 4.64
C TYR A 790 -31.12 61.80 5.74
N SER A 791 -32.28 62.37 5.34
CA SER A 791 -33.20 63.05 6.23
C SER A 791 -34.63 62.82 5.75
N PRO A 792 -35.66 63.09 6.54
CA PRO A 792 -37.06 63.01 6.12
C PRO A 792 -37.38 63.70 4.79
N GLN A 793 -36.58 64.66 4.37
CA GLN A 793 -36.82 65.41 3.12
C GLN A 793 -36.38 64.60 1.87
N ASN A 794 -35.52 63.60 1.99
CA ASN A 794 -35.13 62.72 0.87
C ASN A 794 -35.46 61.25 1.10
N MET A 795 -36.21 60.93 2.19
CA MET A 795 -36.67 59.58 2.49
C MET A 795 -38.08 59.36 1.94
N THR A 796 -38.29 58.27 1.24
CA THR A 796 -39.65 57.80 0.82
C THR A 796 -40.35 57.02 1.92
N LYS A 797 -39.58 56.40 2.82
CA LYS A 797 -40.06 55.84 4.09
C LYS A 797 -39.20 56.37 5.24
N PRO A 798 -39.85 56.76 6.37
CA PRO A 798 -39.14 57.30 7.51
C PRO A 798 -38.15 56.29 8.11
N LEU A 799 -37.13 56.80 8.76
CA LEU A 799 -36.15 55.97 9.49
C LEU A 799 -36.84 55.14 10.57
N LYS A 800 -36.61 53.84 10.53
CA LYS A 800 -37.04 52.91 11.55
C LYS A 800 -35.77 52.38 12.26
N ILE A 801 -35.79 52.44 13.60
CA ILE A 801 -34.73 51.92 14.44
C ILE A 801 -35.27 50.71 15.20
N ASP A 802 -34.72 49.57 14.93
CA ASP A 802 -35.03 48.31 15.63
C ASP A 802 -33.81 47.90 16.44
N GLY A 803 -33.95 47.80 17.75
CA GLY A 803 -32.94 47.34 18.67
C GLY A 803 -33.41 46.19 19.55
N PRO A 804 -32.59 45.21 19.90
CA PRO A 804 -32.96 44.20 20.86
C PRO A 804 -33.07 44.81 22.28
N LEU A 805 -34.02 44.34 23.06
CA LEU A 805 -34.04 44.65 24.50
C LEU A 805 -32.96 43.83 25.22
N PRO A 806 -32.22 44.44 26.18
CA PRO A 806 -31.25 43.72 26.97
C PRO A 806 -31.83 42.46 27.61
N SER A 807 -31.15 41.32 27.48
CA SER A 807 -31.62 40.03 27.95
C SER A 807 -30.50 39.33 28.77
N ILE A 808 -30.92 38.57 29.77
CA ILE A 808 -30.01 37.67 30.52
C ILE A 808 -29.34 36.62 29.58
N ASN A 809 -29.91 36.47 28.38
CA ASN A 809 -29.39 35.56 27.38
C ASN A 809 -28.35 36.19 26.44
N ASP A 810 -28.04 37.47 26.61
CA ASP A 810 -27.02 38.14 25.82
C ASP A 810 -25.63 37.61 26.18
N PHE A 811 -24.74 37.61 25.18
CA PHE A 811 -23.35 37.22 25.43
C PHE A 811 -22.64 38.29 26.26
N ASP A 812 -21.80 37.83 27.19
CA ASP A 812 -20.97 38.67 28.07
C ASP A 812 -19.47 38.40 27.84
N GLY A 813 -19.12 38.04 26.62
CA GLY A 813 -17.76 37.85 26.14
C GLY A 813 -17.69 37.09 24.84
N VAL A 814 -16.49 37.02 24.26
CA VAL A 814 -16.14 36.24 23.06
C VAL A 814 -14.91 35.39 23.35
N ASP A 815 -14.94 34.15 22.95
CA ASP A 815 -13.77 33.27 22.93
C ASP A 815 -13.39 32.99 21.49
N VAL A 816 -12.18 33.35 21.08
CA VAL A 816 -11.68 33.09 19.73
C VAL A 816 -10.74 31.92 19.72
N GLU A 817 -11.12 30.90 18.97
CA GLU A 817 -10.30 29.72 18.71
C GLU A 817 -9.52 29.98 17.40
N PHE A 818 -8.18 29.93 17.48
CA PHE A 818 -7.28 30.15 16.34
C PHE A 818 -6.17 29.10 16.29
N TYR A 819 -5.58 28.89 15.13
CA TYR A 819 -4.46 27.95 14.97
C TYR A 819 -3.13 28.68 15.12
N SER A 820 -2.45 28.48 16.27
CA SER A 820 -1.23 29.19 16.63
C SER A 820 -0.04 28.81 15.71
N ASN A 821 0.63 29.81 15.18
CA ASN A 821 1.86 29.66 14.38
C ASN A 821 3.15 29.49 15.23
N LEU A 822 3.00 29.46 16.55
CA LEU A 822 4.07 29.20 17.52
C LEU A 822 4.04 27.76 17.99
N THR A 823 2.86 27.28 18.41
CA THR A 823 2.67 25.95 18.97
C THR A 823 2.19 24.92 17.95
N TRP A 824 1.72 25.39 16.78
CA TRP A 824 1.10 24.57 15.72
C TRP A 824 -0.08 23.73 16.25
N ALA A 825 -0.89 24.37 17.11
CA ALA A 825 -2.07 23.78 17.72
C ALA A 825 -3.21 24.81 17.79
N TRP A 826 -4.43 24.32 17.93
CA TRP A 826 -5.58 25.17 18.21
C TRP A 826 -5.49 25.72 19.63
N GLU A 827 -5.54 27.03 19.75
CA GLU A 827 -5.57 27.77 21.02
C GLU A 827 -6.82 28.62 21.10
N THR A 828 -7.23 28.92 22.33
CA THR A 828 -8.37 29.82 22.59
C THR A 828 -7.89 31.07 23.30
N VAL A 829 -8.29 32.25 22.82
CA VAL A 829 -8.03 33.51 23.49
C VAL A 829 -9.35 34.11 23.98
N PRO A 830 -9.49 34.38 25.31
CA PRO A 830 -10.66 35.00 25.86
C PRO A 830 -10.64 36.52 25.62
N CYS A 831 -11.71 37.05 25.05
CA CYS A 831 -11.92 38.48 24.76
C CYS A 831 -13.04 39.01 25.63
N ARG A 832 -12.68 39.84 26.59
CA ARG A 832 -13.58 40.38 27.61
C ARG A 832 -13.49 41.92 27.61
N TRP A 833 -14.65 42.57 27.53
CA TRP A 833 -14.73 44.01 27.73
C TRP A 833 -14.71 44.33 29.26
N PRO A 834 -14.25 45.50 29.68
CA PRO A 834 -14.32 45.88 31.07
C PRO A 834 -15.76 45.76 31.60
N GLY A 835 -15.95 44.92 32.62
CA GLY A 835 -17.25 44.59 33.23
C GLY A 835 -17.87 43.30 32.78
N ASP A 836 -17.32 42.62 31.76
CA ASP A 836 -17.78 41.27 31.35
C ASP A 836 -17.43 40.21 32.43
N ALA A 837 -18.39 39.38 32.79
CA ALA A 837 -18.20 38.29 33.71
C ALA A 837 -17.75 37.00 33.03
N GLY A 838 -17.98 36.87 31.72
CA GLY A 838 -17.64 35.69 30.93
C GLY A 838 -18.50 34.46 31.23
N LEU A 839 -19.73 34.65 31.69
CA LEU A 839 -20.64 33.58 32.03
C LEU A 839 -21.28 32.93 30.81
N LYS A 840 -21.55 33.73 29.78
CA LYS A 840 -22.09 33.29 28.51
C LYS A 840 -21.30 33.89 27.34
N VAL A 841 -20.37 33.10 26.78
CA VAL A 841 -19.47 33.59 25.77
C VAL A 841 -19.86 33.07 24.37
N GLU A 842 -19.71 33.93 23.36
CA GLU A 842 -19.76 33.51 21.96
C GLU A 842 -18.44 32.84 21.63
N LYS A 843 -18.48 31.65 21.06
CA LYS A 843 -17.28 30.93 20.59
C LYS A 843 -17.13 31.12 19.08
N ILE A 844 -16.01 31.63 18.65
CA ILE A 844 -15.72 31.90 17.24
C ILE A 844 -14.47 31.12 16.87
N LYS A 845 -14.56 30.33 15.81
CA LYS A 845 -13.41 29.71 15.18
C LYS A 845 -12.93 30.59 14.05
N LEU A 846 -11.69 31.06 14.14
CA LEU A 846 -11.09 31.99 13.18
C LEU A 846 -9.96 31.28 12.41
N PRO A 847 -10.25 30.63 11.27
CA PRO A 847 -9.21 30.03 10.46
C PRO A 847 -8.35 31.11 9.80
N GLY A 848 -7.05 30.86 9.67
CA GLY A 848 -6.15 31.74 8.96
C GLY A 848 -5.46 32.82 9.77
N VAL A 849 -5.85 33.04 11.03
CA VAL A 849 -5.09 33.90 11.95
C VAL A 849 -4.14 33.01 12.76
N GLY A 850 -2.83 33.22 12.60
CA GLY A 850 -1.81 32.46 13.32
C GLY A 850 -1.23 33.14 14.56
N ASN A 851 -1.61 34.40 14.80
CA ASN A 851 -1.09 35.23 15.88
C ASN A 851 -2.16 35.45 16.95
N ARG A 852 -1.80 35.25 18.23
CA ARG A 852 -2.68 35.41 19.38
C ARG A 852 -3.21 36.83 19.51
N ASP A 853 -2.37 37.85 19.24
CA ASP A 853 -2.77 39.26 19.35
C ASP A 853 -3.82 39.62 18.31
N ASN A 854 -3.64 39.17 17.06
CA ASN A 854 -4.63 39.38 16.00
C ASN A 854 -5.96 38.67 16.29
N ALA A 855 -5.91 37.45 16.84
CA ALA A 855 -7.11 36.74 17.28
C ALA A 855 -7.84 37.48 18.43
N TYR A 856 -7.08 38.01 19.39
CA TYR A 856 -7.61 38.84 20.47
C TYR A 856 -8.26 40.13 19.95
N ARG A 857 -7.57 40.88 19.07
CA ARG A 857 -8.13 42.11 18.45
C ARG A 857 -9.43 41.83 17.70
N PHE A 858 -9.47 40.71 16.96
CA PHE A 858 -10.68 40.28 16.26
C PHE A 858 -11.84 40.02 17.25
N GLY A 859 -11.57 39.25 18.31
CA GLY A 859 -12.57 38.96 19.32
C GLY A 859 -13.06 40.18 20.11
N MET A 860 -12.15 41.15 20.38
CA MET A 860 -12.51 42.40 21.04
C MET A 860 -13.36 43.28 20.12
N ARG A 861 -13.09 43.32 18.81
CA ARG A 861 -13.99 43.99 17.86
C ARG A 861 -15.36 43.35 17.83
N ARG A 862 -15.42 42.01 17.77
CA ARG A 862 -16.69 41.30 17.80
C ARG A 862 -17.47 41.60 19.07
N ARG A 863 -16.80 41.66 20.23
CA ARG A 863 -17.40 42.06 21.47
C ARG A 863 -17.88 43.51 21.44
N GLY A 864 -17.09 44.42 20.89
CA GLY A 864 -17.47 45.81 20.64
C GLY A 864 -18.74 45.95 19.78
N HIS A 865 -18.88 45.14 18.74
CA HIS A 865 -20.09 45.08 17.91
C HIS A 865 -21.34 44.65 18.75
N GLN A 866 -21.18 43.64 19.64
CA GLN A 866 -22.25 43.17 20.52
C GLN A 866 -22.69 44.24 21.51
N LEU A 867 -21.81 45.14 21.89
CA LEU A 867 -22.11 46.20 22.88
C LEU A 867 -22.64 47.48 22.22
N PHE A 868 -22.10 47.89 21.08
CA PHE A 868 -22.30 49.23 20.53
C PHE A 868 -22.98 49.26 19.15
N ARG A 869 -23.22 48.13 18.52
CA ARG A 869 -23.83 48.01 17.20
C ARG A 869 -25.01 47.07 17.19
N GLN A 870 -25.87 47.16 18.21
CA GLN A 870 -27.03 46.29 18.36
C GLN A 870 -28.22 46.73 17.52
N ASP A 871 -28.36 48.04 17.29
CA ASP A 871 -29.48 48.59 16.59
C ASP A 871 -29.36 48.40 15.06
N THR A 872 -30.50 48.19 14.42
CA THR A 872 -30.63 48.15 12.99
C THR A 872 -31.44 49.35 12.52
N TYR A 873 -30.83 50.14 11.68
CA TYR A 873 -31.48 51.26 11.01
C TYR A 873 -32.03 50.82 9.67
N SER A 874 -33.26 51.20 9.31
CA SER A 874 -33.86 50.95 8.02
C SER A 874 -34.64 52.16 7.52
N TRP A 875 -34.40 52.51 6.28
CA TRP A 875 -35.09 53.63 5.59
C TRP A 875 -35.14 53.35 4.10
N GLU A 876 -35.90 54.16 3.36
CA GLU A 876 -36.01 54.08 1.91
C GLU A 876 -35.88 55.44 1.30
N THR A 877 -35.15 55.53 0.21
CA THR A 877 -34.99 56.77 -0.55
C THR A 877 -35.34 56.52 -2.03
N GLU A 878 -35.41 57.55 -2.82
CA GLU A 878 -35.34 57.40 -4.28
C GLU A 878 -33.93 56.98 -4.69
N LEU A 879 -33.53 57.19 -5.92
CA LEU A 879 -32.24 56.76 -6.48
C LEU A 879 -31.01 57.30 -5.73
N ALA A 880 -31.14 58.34 -4.88
CA ALA A 880 -30.07 58.86 -4.03
C ALA A 880 -29.41 57.73 -3.16
N GLY A 881 -30.20 56.73 -2.79
CA GLY A 881 -29.67 55.57 -2.05
C GLY A 881 -28.65 54.72 -2.79
N MET A 882 -28.59 54.84 -4.12
CA MET A 882 -27.55 54.17 -4.95
C MET A 882 -26.12 54.68 -4.67
N ASN A 883 -26.00 55.89 -4.11
CA ASN A 883 -24.70 56.47 -3.77
C ASN A 883 -24.07 55.81 -2.53
N SER A 884 -24.82 54.96 -1.80
CA SER A 884 -24.37 54.30 -0.59
C SER A 884 -24.29 52.80 -0.78
N GLY A 885 -23.10 52.24 -0.86
CA GLY A 885 -22.84 50.80 -0.89
C GLY A 885 -22.60 50.24 0.51
N TYR A 886 -22.22 48.96 0.57
CA TYR A 886 -21.91 48.27 1.82
C TYR A 886 -20.79 48.99 2.60
N LEU A 887 -20.94 49.20 3.91
CA LEU A 887 -20.10 49.93 4.84
C LEU A 887 -19.89 51.42 4.45
N SER A 888 -20.65 51.97 3.55
CA SER A 888 -20.65 53.43 3.33
C SER A 888 -21.11 54.14 4.61
N PHE A 889 -20.35 55.18 4.95
CA PHE A 889 -20.61 55.96 6.15
C PHE A 889 -21.59 57.08 5.81
N CYS A 890 -22.69 57.19 6.53
CA CYS A 890 -23.79 58.11 6.27
C CYS A 890 -24.13 58.93 7.52
N ALA A 891 -24.55 60.17 7.28
CA ALA A 891 -25.20 61.01 8.26
C ALA A 891 -26.73 60.94 8.07
N VAL A 892 -27.39 60.35 9.03
CA VAL A 892 -28.86 60.18 8.98
C VAL A 892 -29.51 61.06 10.03
N ALA A 893 -30.52 61.82 9.64
CA ALA A 893 -31.30 62.65 10.55
C ALA A 893 -32.75 62.12 10.64
N SER A 894 -33.31 62.13 11.84
CA SER A 894 -34.72 61.86 12.08
C SER A 894 -35.19 62.67 13.30
N ASP A 895 -36.34 63.26 13.13
CA ASP A 895 -36.96 64.07 14.20
C ASP A 895 -37.55 63.22 15.30
N THR A 896 -37.64 61.90 15.10
CA THR A 896 -38.12 60.93 16.10
C THR A 896 -37.03 59.90 16.37
N PRO A 897 -36.56 59.78 17.59
CA PRO A 897 -37.00 60.23 18.89
C PRO A 897 -36.56 61.64 19.34
N GLY A 898 -36.18 62.51 18.42
CA GLY A 898 -35.94 63.91 18.73
C GLY A 898 -34.42 64.25 18.87
N LEU A 899 -34.12 65.55 18.89
CA LEU A 899 -32.81 66.24 18.94
C LEU A 899 -32.02 66.28 17.62
N CYS A 900 -32.28 65.39 16.68
CA CYS A 900 -31.68 65.40 15.36
C CYS A 900 -32.69 65.99 14.38
N GLN A 901 -32.64 67.32 14.14
CA GLN A 901 -33.66 68.06 13.37
C GLN A 901 -33.21 68.12 11.90
N SER A 902 -34.17 68.21 11.00
CA SER A 902 -33.91 68.39 9.57
C SER A 902 -34.79 69.48 8.96
N ALA A 903 -34.22 70.25 8.08
CA ALA A 903 -34.87 71.26 7.27
C ALA A 903 -34.25 71.31 5.88
N GLN A 904 -34.76 72.20 4.98
CA GLN A 904 -34.05 72.57 3.78
C GLN A 904 -33.53 73.98 3.88
N LEU A 905 -32.43 74.26 3.17
CA LEU A 905 -31.80 75.60 3.14
C LEU A 905 -32.60 76.49 2.12
N LEU A 906 -33.36 77.40 2.65
CA LEU A 906 -34.17 78.28 1.81
C LEU A 906 -33.32 79.43 1.18
N SER A 907 -32.44 80.03 1.97
CA SER A 907 -31.50 81.06 1.46
C SER A 907 -30.19 81.05 2.35
N PHE A 908 -29.14 81.67 1.71
CA PHE A 908 -27.92 81.90 2.47
C PHE A 908 -27.37 83.30 2.07
N THR A 909 -26.81 84.06 3.02
CA THR A 909 -26.28 85.35 2.79
C THR A 909 -24.92 85.51 3.50
N ALA A 910 -23.86 85.98 2.81
CA ALA A 910 -22.61 86.30 3.42
C ALA A 910 -22.75 87.48 4.39
N ILE A 911 -22.36 87.36 5.61
CA ILE A 911 -22.40 88.39 6.64
C ILE A 911 -21.02 88.57 7.28
N SER A 912 -20.85 89.71 8.04
CA SER A 912 -19.63 89.88 8.80
C SER A 912 -19.45 88.76 9.80
N GLY A 913 -18.41 87.94 9.64
CA GLY A 913 -18.12 86.73 10.49
C GLY A 913 -18.68 85.45 10.06
N GLY A 914 -19.12 85.29 8.75
CA GLY A 914 -19.53 84.00 8.20
C GLY A 914 -20.71 84.07 7.26
N PHE A 915 -21.63 83.16 7.38
CA PHE A 915 -22.85 83.07 6.57
C PHE A 915 -24.09 82.91 7.47
N LEU A 916 -25.16 83.67 7.08
CA LEU A 916 -26.49 83.49 7.61
C LEU A 916 -27.25 82.53 6.73
N LEU A 917 -27.75 81.47 7.34
CA LEU A 917 -28.59 80.44 6.73
C LEU A 917 -29.99 80.55 7.17
N GLU A 918 -30.97 80.48 6.20
CA GLU A 918 -32.41 80.43 6.48
C GLU A 918 -32.94 79.02 6.24
N SER A 919 -33.65 78.43 7.22
CA SER A 919 -34.26 77.13 7.11
C SER A 919 -35.70 77.15 6.75
N THR A 920 -36.21 76.10 6.09
CA THR A 920 -37.63 75.95 5.77
C THR A 920 -38.51 75.63 6.93
N GLU A 921 -37.92 74.97 8.00
CA GLU A 921 -38.56 74.52 9.19
C GLU A 921 -38.00 75.19 10.44
N PRO A 922 -38.79 75.43 11.49
CA PRO A 922 -38.30 76.00 12.71
C PRO A 922 -37.37 75.03 13.41
N ILE A 923 -36.25 75.49 13.91
CA ILE A 923 -35.23 74.72 14.62
C ILE A 923 -35.44 74.94 16.11
N ASP A 924 -35.55 73.90 16.90
CA ASP A 924 -35.54 73.96 18.34
C ASP A 924 -34.09 74.09 18.89
N TRP A 925 -33.80 75.17 19.51
CA TRP A 925 -32.50 75.54 20.11
C TRP A 925 -32.48 75.35 21.62
N SER A 926 -33.42 74.55 22.19
CA SER A 926 -33.61 74.41 23.64
C SER A 926 -32.53 73.59 24.36
N ALA A 927 -31.73 72.77 23.63
CA ALA A 927 -30.68 71.98 24.21
C ALA A 927 -29.53 72.85 24.76
N PRO A 928 -28.94 72.53 25.91
CA PRO A 928 -27.89 73.35 26.56
C PRO A 928 -26.52 73.19 25.90
N GLU A 929 -26.41 72.39 24.84
CA GLU A 929 -25.15 72.16 24.08
C GLU A 929 -24.96 73.20 22.95
N THR A 930 -23.74 73.27 22.41
CA THR A 930 -23.48 73.95 21.12
C THR A 930 -24.13 73.15 20.00
N TYR A 931 -24.72 73.83 19.03
CA TYR A 931 -25.36 73.18 17.87
C TYR A 931 -24.39 73.07 16.73
N LYS A 932 -24.64 72.07 15.92
CA LYS A 932 -23.95 71.79 14.64
C LYS A 932 -25.00 71.69 13.53
N VAL A 933 -24.52 72.12 12.32
CA VAL A 933 -25.33 71.96 11.11
C VAL A 933 -24.47 71.26 10.04
N GLY A 934 -25.02 70.21 9.44
CA GLY A 934 -24.53 69.60 8.21
C GLY A 934 -25.40 70.03 7.01
N ILE A 935 -24.79 70.36 5.87
CA ILE A 935 -25.46 70.76 4.66
C ILE A 935 -25.23 69.75 3.55
N SER A 936 -26.26 69.31 2.86
CA SER A 936 -26.09 68.41 1.71
C SER A 936 -25.62 69.15 0.47
N ARG A 937 -24.65 68.59 -0.28
CA ARG A 937 -24.30 69.00 -1.62
C ARG A 937 -25.29 68.45 -2.65
N ALA A 938 -25.21 68.92 -3.89
CA ALA A 938 -26.05 68.42 -4.97
C ALA A 938 -25.89 66.94 -5.27
N ASP A 939 -24.74 66.35 -4.96
CA ASP A 939 -24.49 64.87 -5.09
C ASP A 939 -24.91 64.08 -3.84
N GLY A 940 -25.65 64.72 -2.90
CA GLY A 940 -26.06 64.13 -1.63
C GLY A 940 -24.98 64.01 -0.57
N SER A 941 -23.72 64.35 -0.88
CA SER A 941 -22.63 64.31 0.08
C SER A 941 -22.72 65.41 1.16
N LEU A 942 -22.21 65.13 2.33
CA LEU A 942 -22.18 66.01 3.49
C LEU A 942 -21.12 67.17 3.32
N SER A 943 -21.48 68.34 3.63
CA SER A 943 -20.62 69.49 3.91
C SER A 943 -20.76 69.86 5.39
N GLY A 944 -19.69 70.07 6.08
CA GLY A 944 -19.63 70.25 7.52
C GLY A 944 -19.30 68.95 8.28
N PRO A 945 -19.66 68.89 9.58
CA PRO A 945 -20.56 69.78 10.33
C PRO A 945 -19.91 71.12 10.76
N PHE A 946 -20.66 72.19 10.54
CA PHE A 946 -20.27 73.52 10.97
C PHE A 946 -20.87 73.82 12.34
N GLN A 947 -20.23 74.63 13.15
CA GLN A 947 -20.82 75.16 14.36
C GLN A 947 -21.94 76.15 14.00
N ALA A 948 -23.15 75.95 14.50
CA ALA A 948 -24.28 76.79 14.24
C ALA A 948 -24.61 77.66 15.48
N THR A 949 -24.82 78.93 15.30
CA THR A 949 -25.29 79.85 16.31
C THR A 949 -26.69 80.30 15.94
N ALA A 950 -27.64 80.10 16.87
CA ALA A 950 -29.03 80.53 16.68
C ALA A 950 -29.15 82.04 16.57
N ILE A 951 -29.86 82.54 15.56
CA ILE A 951 -30.30 83.94 15.50
C ILE A 951 -31.76 84.03 15.90
N ASP A 952 -32.60 83.16 15.28
CA ASP A 952 -33.98 82.90 15.70
C ASP A 952 -34.37 81.44 15.31
N GLU A 953 -35.64 81.07 15.31
CA GLU A 953 -36.10 79.71 15.05
C GLU A 953 -35.94 79.33 13.55
N TYR A 954 -35.71 80.21 12.61
CA TYR A 954 -35.51 79.94 11.20
C TYR A 954 -34.11 80.35 10.72
N HIS A 955 -33.36 81.08 11.47
CA HIS A 955 -32.07 81.61 11.05
C HIS A 955 -30.96 81.20 11.96
N MET A 956 -29.87 80.78 11.36
CA MET A 956 -28.65 80.45 12.04
C MET A 956 -27.41 81.03 11.33
N GLN A 957 -26.39 81.32 12.15
CA GLN A 957 -25.09 81.76 11.65
C GLN A 957 -24.10 80.60 11.73
N ILE A 958 -23.32 80.40 10.64
CA ILE A 958 -22.12 79.56 10.61
C ILE A 958 -20.91 80.41 10.24
N THR A 959 -19.71 80.00 10.70
CA THR A 959 -18.46 80.73 10.48
C THR A 959 -17.78 80.46 9.16
N ASP A 960 -18.05 79.32 8.53
CA ASP A 960 -17.40 78.94 7.28
C ASP A 960 -18.34 78.08 6.43
N LEU A 961 -18.11 78.03 5.10
CA LEU A 961 -18.83 77.21 4.13
C LEU A 961 -17.89 76.79 3.01
N ASP A 962 -17.74 75.52 2.79
CA ASP A 962 -16.75 74.94 1.86
C ASP A 962 -17.28 74.77 0.41
N PHE A 963 -18.53 75.14 0.12
CA PHE A 963 -19.14 75.16 -1.18
C PHE A 963 -20.20 76.24 -1.28
N VAL A 964 -20.66 76.52 -2.49
CA VAL A 964 -21.78 77.43 -2.72
C VAL A 964 -23.08 76.61 -2.90
N PRO A 965 -24.00 76.70 -1.93
CA PRO A 965 -25.28 75.98 -2.05
C PRO A 965 -26.14 76.57 -3.21
N ASP A 966 -26.80 75.68 -3.92
CA ASP A 966 -27.79 76.09 -4.95
C ASP A 966 -29.16 76.20 -4.29
N THR A 967 -29.64 77.43 -4.10
CA THR A 967 -30.94 77.78 -3.55
C THR A 967 -31.89 78.31 -4.62
N SER A 968 -31.59 78.12 -5.94
CA SER A 968 -32.38 78.62 -7.05
C SER A 968 -33.71 77.87 -7.27
N MET A 969 -33.95 76.80 -6.52
CA MET A 969 -35.11 75.88 -6.67
C MET A 969 -35.14 75.13 -8.03
N THR A 970 -34.08 75.18 -8.84
CA THR A 970 -34.00 74.42 -10.09
C THR A 970 -33.72 72.97 -9.83
N LEU A 971 -33.15 72.69 -8.64
CA LEU A 971 -32.94 71.40 -8.08
C LEU A 971 -33.59 71.31 -6.68
N GLN A 972 -33.60 70.11 -6.05
CA GLN A 972 -34.01 70.01 -4.65
C GLN A 972 -33.11 70.91 -3.80
N LEU A 973 -33.67 71.69 -2.87
CA LEU A 973 -32.92 72.55 -2.00
C LEU A 973 -31.96 71.75 -1.13
N PRO A 974 -30.77 72.23 -0.79
CA PRO A 974 -29.83 71.55 0.12
C PRO A 974 -30.52 71.21 1.44
N GLN A 975 -30.32 69.97 1.92
CA GLN A 975 -30.84 69.54 3.22
C GLN A 975 -29.93 70.06 4.34
N LEU A 976 -30.52 70.48 5.43
CA LEU A 976 -29.91 70.83 6.69
C LEU A 976 -30.17 69.73 7.72
N LEU A 977 -29.10 69.28 8.33
CA LEU A 977 -29.16 68.37 9.50
C LEU A 977 -28.67 69.18 10.69
N VAL A 978 -29.56 69.43 11.65
CA VAL A 978 -29.27 70.39 12.73
C VAL A 978 -29.52 69.78 14.07
N GLY A 979 -28.67 70.04 15.04
CA GLY A 979 -28.89 69.57 16.38
C GLY A 979 -27.74 69.83 17.37
N PRO A 980 -27.89 69.38 18.61
CA PRO A 980 -26.82 69.47 19.60
C PRO A 980 -25.57 68.74 19.12
N SER A 981 -24.40 69.29 19.51
CA SER A 981 -23.11 68.74 19.06
C SER A 981 -22.95 67.24 19.32
N SER A 982 -23.62 66.64 20.29
CA SER A 982 -23.61 65.21 20.61
C SER A 982 -24.58 64.37 19.75
N LYS A 983 -25.62 65.03 19.12
CA LYS A 983 -26.70 64.34 18.39
C LYS A 983 -27.30 65.13 17.22
N TRP A 984 -26.47 65.78 16.40
CA TRP A 984 -26.93 66.49 15.22
C TRP A 984 -27.18 65.63 14.00
N ALA A 985 -26.67 64.37 13.99
CA ALA A 985 -26.91 63.34 12.99
C ALA A 985 -26.62 61.98 13.65
N TYR A 986 -27.26 60.90 13.16
CA TYR A 986 -26.92 59.52 13.49
C TYR A 986 -25.82 59.05 12.54
N PRO A 987 -24.64 58.70 13.04
CA PRO A 987 -23.61 58.12 12.18
C PRO A 987 -23.94 56.66 11.92
N VAL A 988 -24.11 56.30 10.66
CA VAL A 988 -24.59 54.98 10.24
C VAL A 988 -23.65 54.36 9.22
N LEU A 989 -23.33 53.09 9.37
CA LEU A 989 -22.71 52.27 8.36
C LEU A 989 -23.77 51.43 7.65
N VAL A 990 -23.85 51.58 6.31
CA VAL A 990 -24.80 50.86 5.49
C VAL A 990 -24.47 49.36 5.47
N THR A 991 -25.43 48.48 5.79
CA THR A 991 -25.28 47.03 5.75
C THR A 991 -25.92 46.38 4.51
N SER A 992 -26.90 47.07 3.88
CA SER A 992 -27.46 46.65 2.59
C SER A 992 -28.11 47.81 1.86
N SER A 993 -28.03 47.79 0.54
CA SER A 993 -28.68 48.73 -0.37
C SER A 993 -29.39 47.89 -1.45
N ASN A 994 -30.74 47.96 -1.46
CA ASN A 994 -31.56 47.14 -2.33
C ASN A 994 -32.45 47.99 -3.23
N PRO A 995 -32.06 48.23 -4.49
CA PRO A 995 -32.90 48.95 -5.45
C PRO A 995 -34.12 48.15 -5.85
N SER A 996 -35.29 48.77 -5.83
CA SER A 996 -36.55 48.17 -6.27
C SER A 996 -37.58 49.21 -6.65
N ASN A 997 -38.16 49.11 -7.82
CA ASN A 997 -39.27 49.97 -8.30
C ASN A 997 -39.00 51.48 -8.24
N GLY A 998 -37.77 51.90 -8.56
CA GLY A 998 -37.38 53.32 -8.52
C GLY A 998 -36.95 53.82 -7.12
N ASN A 999 -37.12 53.06 -6.09
CA ASN A 999 -36.67 53.33 -4.74
C ASN A 999 -35.50 52.44 -4.35
N VAL A 1000 -34.75 52.85 -3.30
CA VAL A 1000 -33.67 52.08 -2.74
C VAL A 1000 -33.93 51.91 -1.25
N ALA A 1001 -34.14 50.66 -0.85
CA ALA A 1001 -34.27 50.31 0.57
C ALA A 1001 -32.86 50.10 1.17
N LEU A 1002 -32.53 50.89 2.16
CA LEU A 1002 -31.27 50.91 2.87
C LEU A 1002 -31.45 50.32 4.28
N LYS A 1003 -30.47 49.50 4.70
CA LYS A 1003 -30.30 49.11 6.09
C LYS A 1003 -28.91 49.53 6.54
N GLY A 1004 -28.78 49.80 7.83
CA GLY A 1004 -27.55 50.21 8.41
C GLY A 1004 -27.43 49.81 9.88
N MET A 1005 -26.25 49.94 10.43
CA MET A 1005 -25.92 49.78 11.85
C MET A 1005 -25.28 51.05 12.37
N PRO A 1006 -25.39 51.36 13.67
CA PRO A 1006 -24.74 52.56 14.23
C PRO A 1006 -23.22 52.46 14.06
N TYR A 1007 -22.61 53.55 13.70
CA TYR A 1007 -21.14 53.67 13.81
C TYR A 1007 -20.80 54.09 15.25
N ASP A 1008 -19.91 53.35 15.87
CA ASP A 1008 -19.38 53.71 17.20
C ASP A 1008 -17.86 53.49 17.25
N ALA A 1009 -17.10 54.55 17.44
CA ALA A 1009 -15.63 54.53 17.47
C ALA A 1009 -15.03 53.64 18.58
N ARG A 1010 -15.82 53.33 19.62
CA ARG A 1010 -15.40 52.48 20.72
C ARG A 1010 -15.13 51.05 20.24
N VAL A 1011 -15.76 50.59 19.17
CA VAL A 1011 -15.55 49.27 18.57
C VAL A 1011 -14.07 49.04 18.22
N TYR A 1012 -13.35 50.09 17.88
CA TYR A 1012 -11.97 50.04 17.44
C TYR A 1012 -10.93 50.26 18.56
N THR A 1013 -11.39 50.37 19.83
CA THR A 1013 -10.50 50.72 20.96
C THR A 1013 -9.38 49.73 21.15
N TYR A 1014 -9.57 48.47 20.79
CA TYR A 1014 -8.60 47.40 21.01
C TYR A 1014 -7.83 46.98 19.74
N ASP A 1015 -7.92 47.71 18.64
CA ASP A 1015 -7.27 47.38 17.35
C ASP A 1015 -5.75 47.24 17.43
N ASN A 1016 -5.11 47.94 18.38
CA ASN A 1016 -3.67 47.89 18.61
C ASN A 1016 -3.28 47.19 19.94
N ALA A 1017 -4.24 46.57 20.59
CA ALA A 1017 -3.99 45.92 21.87
C ALA A 1017 -3.23 44.60 21.71
N THR A 1018 -2.48 44.23 22.76
CA THR A 1018 -1.86 42.92 22.90
C THR A 1018 -2.79 42.01 23.72
N ALA A 1019 -2.79 40.70 23.39
CA ALA A 1019 -3.57 39.74 24.12
C ALA A 1019 -3.09 39.60 25.55
N PRO A 1020 -3.98 39.44 26.53
CA PRO A 1020 -3.58 39.08 27.90
C PRO A 1020 -2.76 37.77 27.91
N ALA A 1021 -1.84 37.68 28.86
CA ALA A 1021 -0.96 36.54 29.00
C ALA A 1021 -1.70 35.21 29.23
#